data_f8a4efb592f081a7741bd52bbc4f59e2
#
_entry.id   f8a4efb592f081a7741bd52bbc4f59e2
#
_cell.length_a   1.000
_cell.length_b   1.000
_cell.length_c   1.000
_cell.angle_alpha   90.00
_cell.angle_beta   90.00
_cell.angle_gamma   90.00
#
_symmetry.space_group_name_H-M   'P 1'
#
loop_
_entity.id
_entity.type
_entity.pdbx_description
1 polymer ?
#
loop_
_entity_poly.entity_id
_entity_poly.type
_entity_poly.pdbx_seq_one_letter_code
_entity_poly.pdbx_strand_id
1 'polypeptide(L)'
;MDYVKLRNIKKILKEVNSWKDDMARLTDRQLQEKTAEFRERLAEGETLDDLLPEAFAVAREADKRVLGMFPYDVQVMGGIVLHQGNVAEMNTGEGKTLTATMPVYLNALEGKGVMVITTNTYLATRDAEEMGQVYRFLGLTVGVPLKQSEDEELDPEVKREIYQSDVIYTTNTSLGFDYLTENLTASADGQFLADFNYAIVDEIDSVLLDSAQTPLIISGSPRVQSNLYGIIDTLIQTFKEGEDFKFDEEKKRVWLTRKGAHAAEAFLAIPNLYDPQYRDLVRHISLALQANKNFIKDKDYVIHPNVEGQPEIVLLDQATGRLMEMTRLQGGLHQAIEAKEGLKLTQETRAMASITYQNLFKMFRKLGGMTGTGKVAEAEFLDTYAMSVIKIPTNRKKIRKDLPDEIYQTLPEKIVASLDYVKKVHEKGNPILVFAGSVEMSILYSNLLLREGIPHNLLNANNAPREAQIIKESGQKGAVTVATSMAGRGTDIKLGPGVAELGGLVVVGTERMMNQRIDLQIRGRSGRQGDPGLTKFFVSLEDDLMKNWGPDWIQDTYQDYDVDERIGSAKALTKRKYRNLVERAQNASESSGQASRRMTLEFAESMNIQRAIVYEERDRLIKQEGRLDDIVEKALRSVFSSVAHKKEYKEPVAFYRYILDNVSYQVDPEKAHQTFRSKKTKENFLWEIAKSELEAKYEVLGTDEVIAQFQRMAILKAIDENWVEQVDYLQQLRMALSGQYTSQKNPLVEFFQEAYQSFDRMKGAAKEQMVRNLLLSRIEINKKGEIVLHFP
;
A
#
# COMPACT_ATOMS: atom_id res chain seq x y z
N MET A 1 -10.28 23.75 19.31
CA MET A 1 -10.99 22.45 19.17
C MET A 1 -10.37 21.38 20.06
N ASP A 2 -9.06 21.23 20.08
CA ASP A 2 -8.35 20.22 20.93
C ASP A 2 -8.62 20.33 22.43
N TYR A 3 -8.73 21.54 22.96
CA TYR A 3 -9.00 21.75 24.40
C TYR A 3 -10.33 21.17 24.86
N VAL A 4 -11.38 21.30 24.05
CA VAL A 4 -12.72 20.76 24.37
C VAL A 4 -12.69 19.22 24.33
N LYS A 5 -12.04 18.65 23.29
CA LYS A 5 -11.89 17.19 23.17
C LYS A 5 -11.11 16.62 24.35
N LEU A 6 -9.98 17.22 24.71
CA LEU A 6 -9.17 16.80 25.86
C LEU A 6 -9.93 16.92 27.19
N ARG A 7 -10.81 17.91 27.33
CA ARG A 7 -11.66 18.03 28.53
C ARG A 7 -12.65 16.87 28.66
N ASN A 8 -13.28 16.48 27.57
CA ASN A 8 -14.18 15.31 27.56
C ASN A 8 -13.43 14.02 27.86
N ILE A 9 -12.27 13.81 27.23
CA ILE A 9 -11.39 12.65 27.49
C ILE A 9 -11.00 12.58 28.97
N LYS A 10 -10.66 13.72 29.59
CA LYS A 10 -10.33 13.79 31.02
C LYS A 10 -11.52 13.47 31.90
N LYS A 11 -12.76 13.72 31.47
CA LYS A 11 -13.96 13.32 32.21
C LYS A 11 -14.09 11.80 32.21
N ILE A 12 -13.99 11.16 31.05
CA ILE A 12 -14.04 9.70 30.91
C ILE A 12 -12.90 9.05 31.72
N LEU A 13 -11.69 9.62 31.64
CA LEU A 13 -10.54 9.14 32.42
C LEU A 13 -10.84 9.11 33.93
N LYS A 14 -11.55 10.11 34.47
CA LYS A 14 -11.94 10.12 35.87
C LYS A 14 -12.89 8.97 36.20
N GLU A 15 -13.82 8.67 35.28
CA GLU A 15 -14.75 7.54 35.43
C GLU A 15 -13.98 6.20 35.37
N VAL A 16 -13.03 6.03 34.45
CA VAL A 16 -12.14 4.85 34.42
C VAL A 16 -11.36 4.71 35.74
N ASN A 17 -10.80 5.81 36.23
CA ASN A 17 -10.02 5.78 37.48
C ASN A 17 -10.87 5.47 38.72
N SER A 18 -12.18 5.72 38.71
CA SER A 18 -13.07 5.38 39.83
C SER A 18 -13.23 3.87 40.01
N TRP A 19 -13.07 3.08 38.95
CA TRP A 19 -13.15 1.61 38.98
C TRP A 19 -11.86 0.92 39.43
N LYS A 20 -10.76 1.66 39.60
CA LYS A 20 -9.41 1.11 39.80
C LYS A 20 -9.35 0.18 41.03
N ASP A 21 -9.88 0.63 42.19
CA ASP A 21 -9.79 -0.11 43.44
C ASP A 21 -10.73 -1.31 43.46
N ASP A 22 -11.85 -1.22 42.75
CA ASP A 22 -12.80 -2.33 42.63
C ASP A 22 -12.22 -3.45 41.80
N MET A 23 -11.61 -3.14 40.64
CA MET A 23 -10.93 -4.12 39.80
C MET A 23 -9.73 -4.78 40.49
N ALA A 24 -8.99 -4.01 41.30
CA ALA A 24 -7.84 -4.53 42.03
C ALA A 24 -8.23 -5.56 43.12
N ARG A 25 -9.48 -5.53 43.61
CA ARG A 25 -9.99 -6.48 44.61
C ARG A 25 -10.48 -7.78 44.01
N LEU A 26 -10.80 -7.82 42.72
CA LEU A 26 -11.29 -9.02 42.04
C LEU A 26 -10.20 -10.10 42.01
N THR A 27 -10.58 -11.35 42.13
CA THR A 27 -9.74 -12.49 41.82
C THR A 27 -9.53 -12.59 40.31
N ASP A 28 -8.52 -13.33 39.85
CA ASP A 28 -8.28 -13.54 38.40
C ASP A 28 -9.53 -14.10 37.71
N ARG A 29 -10.19 -15.07 38.32
CA ARG A 29 -11.42 -15.65 37.81
C ARG A 29 -12.54 -14.62 37.67
N GLN A 30 -12.76 -13.80 38.69
CA GLN A 30 -13.78 -12.74 38.65
C GLN A 30 -13.47 -11.68 37.62
N LEU A 31 -12.18 -11.35 37.40
CA LEU A 31 -11.76 -10.43 36.37
C LEU A 31 -11.99 -11.00 34.98
N GLN A 32 -11.76 -12.31 34.78
CA GLN A 32 -12.03 -13.02 33.52
C GLN A 32 -13.55 -13.11 33.25
N GLU A 33 -14.38 -13.36 34.28
CA GLU A 33 -15.84 -13.42 34.17
C GLU A 33 -16.45 -12.10 33.70
N LYS A 34 -15.78 -10.94 33.88
CA LYS A 34 -16.21 -9.64 33.36
C LYS A 34 -16.43 -9.62 31.86
N THR A 35 -15.67 -10.37 31.09
CA THR A 35 -15.86 -10.46 29.62
C THR A 35 -17.24 -11.02 29.27
N ALA A 36 -17.68 -12.06 29.94
CA ALA A 36 -19.02 -12.63 29.74
C ALA A 36 -20.12 -11.65 30.17
N GLU A 37 -19.95 -11.03 31.34
CA GLU A 37 -20.86 -10.00 31.85
C GLU A 37 -21.05 -8.84 30.88
N PHE A 38 -19.94 -8.32 30.31
CA PHE A 38 -20.02 -7.23 29.34
C PHE A 38 -20.73 -7.65 28.04
N ARG A 39 -20.50 -8.88 27.57
CA ARG A 39 -21.20 -9.41 26.39
C ARG A 39 -22.70 -9.55 26.63
N GLU A 40 -23.12 -9.94 27.83
CA GLU A 40 -24.54 -9.99 28.22
C GLU A 40 -25.15 -8.58 28.24
N ARG A 41 -24.48 -7.61 28.86
CA ARG A 41 -24.97 -6.21 28.92
C ARG A 41 -25.07 -5.59 27.52
N LEU A 42 -24.13 -5.90 26.60
CA LEU A 42 -24.24 -5.49 25.19
C LEU A 42 -25.46 -6.13 24.51
N ALA A 43 -25.74 -7.40 24.79
CA ALA A 43 -26.94 -8.08 24.26
C ALA A 43 -28.25 -7.51 24.83
N GLU A 44 -28.22 -6.96 26.04
CA GLU A 44 -29.34 -6.26 26.70
C GLU A 44 -29.52 -4.81 26.19
N GLY A 45 -28.59 -4.30 25.38
CA GLY A 45 -28.70 -3.01 24.69
C GLY A 45 -27.83 -1.88 25.24
N GLU A 46 -26.92 -2.13 26.17
CA GLU A 46 -25.86 -1.18 26.52
C GLU A 46 -24.90 -0.99 25.33
N THR A 47 -24.26 0.16 25.27
CA THR A 47 -23.29 0.48 24.21
C THR A 47 -21.86 0.29 24.69
N LEU A 48 -20.91 0.19 23.73
CA LEU A 48 -19.50 0.18 24.07
C LEU A 48 -19.06 1.43 24.83
N ASP A 49 -19.68 2.59 24.56
CA ASP A 49 -19.39 3.84 25.27
C ASP A 49 -19.84 3.78 26.72
N ASP A 50 -20.95 3.09 27.04
CA ASP A 50 -21.43 2.89 28.41
C ASP A 50 -20.49 1.96 29.20
N LEU A 51 -19.98 0.91 28.55
CA LEU A 51 -19.05 -0.05 29.14
C LEU A 51 -17.61 0.47 29.25
N LEU A 52 -17.24 1.50 28.47
CA LEU A 52 -15.86 1.95 28.34
C LEU A 52 -15.15 2.19 29.68
N PRO A 53 -15.73 2.89 30.68
CA PRO A 53 -15.02 3.17 31.91
C PRO A 53 -14.63 1.90 32.68
N GLU A 54 -15.56 0.95 32.78
CA GLU A 54 -15.38 -0.29 33.50
C GLU A 54 -14.46 -1.26 32.71
N ALA A 55 -14.70 -1.45 31.40
CA ALA A 55 -13.90 -2.33 30.55
C ALA A 55 -12.43 -1.86 30.45
N PHE A 56 -12.18 -0.56 30.40
CA PHE A 56 -10.79 -0.03 30.42
C PHE A 56 -10.13 -0.29 31.77
N ALA A 57 -10.87 -0.21 32.87
CA ALA A 57 -10.33 -0.54 34.19
C ALA A 57 -10.01 -2.04 34.32
N VAL A 58 -10.83 -2.92 33.74
CA VAL A 58 -10.57 -4.38 33.66
C VAL A 58 -9.31 -4.65 32.84
N ALA A 59 -9.19 -4.09 31.64
CA ALA A 59 -8.00 -4.26 30.79
C ALA A 59 -6.74 -3.75 31.50
N ARG A 60 -6.83 -2.61 32.16
CA ARG A 60 -5.72 -1.97 32.90
C ARG A 60 -5.22 -2.82 34.05
N GLU A 61 -6.12 -3.47 34.80
CA GLU A 61 -5.76 -4.39 35.88
C GLU A 61 -5.20 -5.72 35.29
N ALA A 62 -5.73 -6.20 34.18
CA ALA A 62 -5.21 -7.36 33.47
C ALA A 62 -3.78 -7.10 32.94
N ASP A 63 -3.51 -5.94 32.33
CA ASP A 63 -2.17 -5.53 31.92
C ASP A 63 -1.17 -5.57 33.10
N LYS A 64 -1.60 -5.10 34.27
CA LYS A 64 -0.74 -5.15 35.47
C LYS A 64 -0.46 -6.58 35.93
N ARG A 65 -1.48 -7.45 35.93
CA ARG A 65 -1.31 -8.84 36.42
C ARG A 65 -0.49 -9.69 35.47
N VAL A 66 -0.75 -9.55 34.16
CA VAL A 66 -0.13 -10.39 33.13
C VAL A 66 1.23 -9.86 32.70
N LEU A 67 1.35 -8.55 32.44
CA LEU A 67 2.57 -7.93 31.92
C LEU A 67 3.41 -7.24 33.01
N GLY A 68 2.88 -7.09 34.23
CA GLY A 68 3.53 -6.30 35.28
C GLY A 68 3.50 -4.78 35.02
N MET A 69 2.73 -4.32 34.04
CA MET A 69 2.66 -2.94 33.59
C MET A 69 1.27 -2.36 33.79
N PHE A 70 1.14 -1.38 34.68
CA PHE A 70 -0.14 -0.67 34.87
C PHE A 70 -0.18 0.57 33.97
N PRO A 71 -1.07 0.65 32.98
CA PRO A 71 -1.16 1.77 32.05
C PRO A 71 -1.31 3.13 32.74
N TYR A 72 -0.52 4.12 32.33
CA TYR A 72 -0.60 5.48 32.84
C TYR A 72 -1.86 6.20 32.37
N ASP A 73 -2.27 7.23 33.09
CA ASP A 73 -3.44 8.05 32.74
C ASP A 73 -3.38 8.62 31.31
N VAL A 74 -2.19 8.98 30.85
CA VAL A 74 -2.00 9.45 29.46
C VAL A 74 -2.21 8.34 28.44
N GLN A 75 -1.92 7.09 28.78
CA GLN A 75 -2.17 5.93 27.94
C GLN A 75 -3.68 5.63 27.89
N VAL A 76 -4.37 5.73 29.01
CA VAL A 76 -5.86 5.64 29.05
C VAL A 76 -6.48 6.72 28.16
N MET A 77 -5.98 7.97 28.21
CA MET A 77 -6.44 9.03 27.32
C MET A 77 -6.22 8.67 25.85
N GLY A 78 -5.06 8.11 25.52
CA GLY A 78 -4.76 7.61 24.17
C GLY A 78 -5.76 6.52 23.74
N GLY A 79 -6.03 5.53 24.60
CA GLY A 79 -7.00 4.47 24.36
C GLY A 79 -8.42 4.99 24.10
N ILE A 80 -8.87 6.02 24.84
CA ILE A 80 -10.16 6.68 24.62
C ILE A 80 -10.20 7.32 23.22
N VAL A 81 -9.13 8.00 22.81
CA VAL A 81 -9.05 8.60 21.46
C VAL A 81 -9.14 7.53 20.36
N LEU A 82 -8.44 6.40 20.54
CA LEU A 82 -8.49 5.28 19.61
C LEU A 82 -9.90 4.69 19.51
N HIS A 83 -10.56 4.46 20.65
CA HIS A 83 -11.93 3.96 20.67
C HIS A 83 -12.91 4.92 19.96
N GLN A 84 -12.69 6.22 20.05
CA GLN A 84 -13.48 7.25 19.39
C GLN A 84 -13.21 7.37 17.87
N GLY A 85 -12.39 6.51 17.29
CA GLY A 85 -12.09 6.53 15.86
C GLY A 85 -11.23 7.72 15.44
N ASN A 86 -10.29 8.14 16.27
CA ASN A 86 -9.40 9.26 16.01
C ASN A 86 -7.92 8.84 16.08
N VAL A 87 -7.03 9.74 15.71
CA VAL A 87 -5.58 9.55 15.80
C VAL A 87 -5.08 10.07 17.16
N ALA A 88 -4.52 9.15 17.96
CA ALA A 88 -3.81 9.51 19.18
C ALA A 88 -2.36 9.87 18.86
N GLU A 89 -2.00 11.16 18.92
CA GLU A 89 -0.59 11.56 18.82
C GLU A 89 0.07 11.38 20.19
N MET A 90 0.84 10.30 20.32
CA MET A 90 1.63 9.97 21.49
C MET A 90 3.11 9.95 21.11
N ASN A 91 3.95 10.66 21.83
CA ASN A 91 5.37 10.67 21.55
C ASN A 91 5.96 9.25 21.53
N THR A 92 7.00 9.05 20.72
CA THR A 92 7.72 7.77 20.68
C THR A 92 8.23 7.42 22.08
N GLY A 93 8.05 6.16 22.49
CA GLY A 93 8.43 5.69 23.83
C GLY A 93 7.37 5.93 24.92
N GLU A 94 6.19 6.48 24.63
CA GLU A 94 5.07 6.63 25.61
C GLU A 94 4.24 5.35 25.80
N GLY A 95 4.63 4.23 25.17
CA GLY A 95 3.95 2.94 25.31
C GLY A 95 2.65 2.82 24.50
N LYS A 96 2.70 3.18 23.23
CA LYS A 96 1.56 3.06 22.31
C LYS A 96 0.99 1.64 22.26
N THR A 97 1.82 0.61 22.22
CA THR A 97 1.39 -0.80 22.17
C THR A 97 0.53 -1.17 23.38
N LEU A 98 0.96 -0.76 24.59
CA LEU A 98 0.16 -0.96 25.80
C LEU A 98 -1.12 -0.12 25.82
N THR A 99 -1.09 1.09 25.23
CA THR A 99 -2.28 1.94 25.10
C THR A 99 -3.37 1.25 24.28
N ALA A 100 -3.01 0.48 23.27
CA ALA A 100 -3.95 -0.20 22.40
C ALA A 100 -4.71 -1.35 23.10
N THR A 101 -4.17 -1.93 24.18
CA THR A 101 -4.83 -3.07 24.88
C THR A 101 -6.25 -2.76 25.32
N MET A 102 -6.48 -1.57 25.88
CA MET A 102 -7.77 -1.14 26.41
C MET A 102 -8.84 -1.00 25.32
N PRO A 103 -8.66 -0.21 24.24
CA PRO A 103 -9.67 -0.11 23.19
C PRO A 103 -9.81 -1.40 22.36
N VAL A 104 -8.77 -2.21 22.22
CA VAL A 104 -8.86 -3.53 21.56
C VAL A 104 -9.80 -4.42 22.39
N TYR A 105 -9.56 -4.56 23.69
CA TYR A 105 -10.40 -5.35 24.57
C TYR A 105 -11.88 -4.92 24.51
N LEU A 106 -12.16 -3.62 24.69
CA LEU A 106 -13.52 -3.09 24.66
C LEU A 106 -14.24 -3.40 23.34
N ASN A 107 -13.59 -3.17 22.20
CA ASN A 107 -14.23 -3.37 20.91
C ASN A 107 -14.34 -4.84 20.51
N ALA A 108 -13.48 -5.73 21.03
CA ALA A 108 -13.57 -7.17 20.82
C ALA A 108 -14.79 -7.80 21.52
N LEU A 109 -15.37 -7.13 22.51
CA LEU A 109 -16.59 -7.60 23.20
C LEU A 109 -17.79 -7.76 22.25
N GLU A 110 -17.86 -7.02 21.14
CA GLU A 110 -18.90 -7.17 20.11
C GLU A 110 -18.84 -8.52 19.38
N GLY A 111 -17.74 -9.26 19.46
CA GLY A 111 -17.58 -10.54 18.75
C GLY A 111 -17.47 -10.41 17.21
N LYS A 112 -17.15 -9.22 16.72
CA LYS A 112 -17.05 -8.90 15.27
C LYS A 112 -15.60 -8.81 14.76
N GLY A 113 -14.63 -9.14 15.61
CA GLY A 113 -13.21 -9.00 15.32
C GLY A 113 -12.67 -7.57 15.42
N VAL A 114 -11.48 -7.44 15.99
CA VAL A 114 -10.69 -6.19 16.03
C VAL A 114 -9.34 -6.44 15.40
N MET A 115 -8.95 -5.62 14.43
CA MET A 115 -7.66 -5.75 13.76
C MET A 115 -6.67 -4.73 14.31
N VAL A 116 -5.50 -5.19 14.75
CA VAL A 116 -4.34 -4.36 15.09
C VAL A 116 -3.36 -4.45 13.93
N ILE A 117 -3.16 -3.32 13.24
CA ILE A 117 -2.42 -3.27 11.98
C ILE A 117 -1.13 -2.49 12.17
N THR A 118 -0.02 -3.09 11.81
CA THR A 118 1.32 -2.49 11.91
C THR A 118 2.06 -2.56 10.57
N THR A 119 3.27 -2.01 10.53
CA THR A 119 4.04 -1.83 9.28
C THR A 119 4.84 -3.04 8.83
N ASN A 120 5.10 -4.01 9.70
CA ASN A 120 5.87 -5.20 9.37
C ASN A 120 5.50 -6.43 10.20
N THR A 121 5.83 -7.61 9.68
CA THR A 121 5.49 -8.91 10.27
C THR A 121 6.11 -9.12 11.65
N TYR A 122 7.35 -8.70 11.86
CA TYR A 122 8.04 -8.82 13.15
C TYR A 122 7.28 -8.10 14.27
N LEU A 123 6.85 -6.85 14.02
CA LEU A 123 6.09 -6.08 15.01
C LEU A 123 4.73 -6.72 15.28
N ALA A 124 4.03 -7.15 14.24
CA ALA A 124 2.72 -7.79 14.40
C ALA A 124 2.81 -9.07 15.24
N THR A 125 3.79 -9.93 14.96
CA THR A 125 3.99 -11.19 15.70
C THR A 125 4.42 -10.93 17.14
N ARG A 126 5.40 -10.05 17.37
CA ARG A 126 5.85 -9.65 18.71
C ARG A 126 4.71 -9.09 19.56
N ASP A 127 3.96 -8.15 19.01
CA ASP A 127 2.87 -7.49 19.75
C ASP A 127 1.71 -8.45 20.02
N ALA A 128 1.45 -9.40 19.12
CA ALA A 128 0.50 -10.48 19.33
C ALA A 128 0.96 -11.47 20.43
N GLU A 129 2.27 -11.75 20.52
CA GLU A 129 2.82 -12.59 21.57
C GLU A 129 2.79 -11.90 22.93
N GLU A 130 3.22 -10.63 22.99
CA GLU A 130 3.31 -9.87 24.24
C GLU A 130 1.92 -9.45 24.74
N MET A 131 1.15 -8.69 23.95
CA MET A 131 -0.16 -8.17 24.34
C MET A 131 -1.27 -9.24 24.28
N GLY A 132 -1.14 -10.21 23.41
CA GLY A 132 -2.07 -11.33 23.29
C GLY A 132 -2.25 -12.14 24.56
N GLN A 133 -1.25 -12.14 25.45
CA GLN A 133 -1.38 -12.77 26.78
C GLN A 133 -2.49 -12.13 27.60
N VAL A 134 -2.66 -10.81 27.51
CA VAL A 134 -3.70 -10.06 28.23
C VAL A 134 -5.09 -10.43 27.70
N TYR A 135 -5.24 -10.49 26.37
CA TYR A 135 -6.53 -10.83 25.77
C TYR A 135 -6.92 -12.28 26.08
N ARG A 136 -5.98 -13.21 25.96
CA ARG A 136 -6.22 -14.64 26.33
C ARG A 136 -6.55 -14.79 27.81
N PHE A 137 -5.89 -14.04 28.69
CA PHE A 137 -6.21 -14.00 30.12
C PHE A 137 -7.66 -13.55 30.34
N LEU A 138 -8.14 -12.56 29.56
CA LEU A 138 -9.51 -12.06 29.61
C LEU A 138 -10.53 -12.93 28.83
N GLY A 139 -10.10 -14.08 28.29
CA GLY A 139 -10.97 -15.03 27.60
C GLY A 139 -11.23 -14.72 26.11
N LEU A 140 -10.41 -13.86 25.49
CA LEU A 140 -10.49 -13.56 24.07
C LEU A 140 -9.51 -14.40 23.26
N THR A 141 -9.86 -14.69 22.01
CA THR A 141 -9.00 -15.37 21.03
C THR A 141 -8.11 -14.37 20.30
N VAL A 142 -6.88 -14.80 19.93
CA VAL A 142 -5.90 -13.95 19.23
C VAL A 142 -5.33 -14.71 18.04
N GLY A 143 -5.48 -14.12 16.85
CA GLY A 143 -5.02 -14.66 15.58
C GLY A 143 -3.95 -13.80 14.92
N VAL A 144 -3.05 -14.45 14.15
CA VAL A 144 -1.99 -13.80 13.37
C VAL A 144 -1.94 -14.46 11.99
N PRO A 145 -2.56 -13.88 10.96
CA PRO A 145 -2.61 -14.46 9.61
C PRO A 145 -1.35 -14.14 8.81
N LEU A 146 -0.17 -14.34 9.41
CA LEU A 146 1.11 -14.04 8.78
C LEU A 146 1.92 -15.32 8.58
N LYS A 147 2.59 -15.41 7.44
CA LYS A 147 3.52 -16.51 7.13
C LYS A 147 4.70 -16.49 8.10
N GLN A 148 5.10 -17.66 8.58
CA GLN A 148 6.31 -17.81 9.42
C GLN A 148 7.57 -17.96 8.58
N SER A 149 7.45 -18.43 7.32
CA SER A 149 8.53 -18.52 6.34
C SER A 149 8.04 -18.07 4.97
N GLU A 150 8.96 -17.70 4.07
CA GLU A 150 8.60 -17.25 2.71
C GLU A 150 7.95 -18.35 1.86
N ASP A 151 8.27 -19.60 2.13
CA ASP A 151 7.76 -20.78 1.40
C ASP A 151 6.41 -21.29 1.93
N GLU A 152 5.89 -20.73 3.03
CA GLU A 152 4.66 -21.16 3.65
C GLU A 152 3.46 -20.45 3.03
N GLU A 153 2.53 -21.19 2.44
CA GLU A 153 1.20 -20.70 2.08
C GLU A 153 0.18 -21.19 3.11
N LEU A 154 -0.48 -20.24 3.78
CA LEU A 154 -1.56 -20.58 4.69
C LEU A 154 -2.80 -20.99 3.88
N ASP A 155 -3.34 -22.16 4.18
CA ASP A 155 -4.58 -22.65 3.61
C ASP A 155 -5.75 -21.67 3.91
N PRO A 156 -6.68 -21.44 2.98
CA PRO A 156 -7.86 -20.60 3.21
C PRO A 156 -8.68 -20.99 4.46
N GLU A 157 -8.78 -22.28 4.79
CA GLU A 157 -9.47 -22.74 6.00
C GLU A 157 -8.74 -22.26 7.26
N VAL A 158 -7.43 -22.42 7.31
CA VAL A 158 -6.59 -21.93 8.43
C VAL A 158 -6.68 -20.41 8.55
N LYS A 159 -6.63 -19.70 7.43
CA LYS A 159 -6.82 -18.23 7.44
C LYS A 159 -8.18 -17.84 7.98
N ARG A 160 -9.24 -18.56 7.61
CA ARG A 160 -10.61 -18.30 8.09
C ARG A 160 -10.69 -18.45 9.61
N GLU A 161 -10.13 -19.51 10.18
CA GLU A 161 -10.09 -19.70 11.62
C GLU A 161 -9.35 -18.55 12.33
N ILE A 162 -8.22 -18.12 11.75
CA ILE A 162 -7.43 -17.01 12.28
C ILE A 162 -8.23 -15.69 12.22
N TYR A 163 -8.88 -15.39 11.09
CA TYR A 163 -9.67 -14.16 10.91
C TYR A 163 -10.99 -14.16 11.71
N GLN A 164 -11.44 -15.31 12.23
CA GLN A 164 -12.57 -15.42 13.16
C GLN A 164 -12.17 -15.14 14.60
N SER A 165 -10.91 -14.91 14.91
CA SER A 165 -10.46 -14.55 16.25
C SER A 165 -11.03 -13.20 16.69
N ASP A 166 -11.22 -13.02 18.01
CA ASP A 166 -11.68 -11.74 18.59
C ASP A 166 -10.69 -10.59 18.31
N VAL A 167 -9.39 -10.89 18.32
CA VAL A 167 -8.28 -9.93 18.05
C VAL A 167 -7.35 -10.49 17.00
N ILE A 168 -7.10 -9.70 15.98
CA ILE A 168 -6.27 -10.11 14.83
C ILE A 168 -5.09 -9.13 14.68
N TYR A 169 -3.86 -9.64 14.71
CA TYR A 169 -2.66 -8.86 14.45
C TYR A 169 -2.16 -9.11 13.03
N THR A 170 -2.07 -8.08 12.21
CA THR A 170 -1.64 -8.20 10.81
C THR A 170 -0.84 -6.99 10.35
N THR A 171 -0.36 -7.02 9.11
CA THR A 171 0.25 -5.86 8.45
C THR A 171 -0.69 -5.25 7.43
N ASN A 172 -0.50 -3.96 7.14
CA ASN A 172 -1.23 -3.26 6.08
C ASN A 172 -1.11 -3.96 4.72
N THR A 173 0.07 -4.47 4.41
CA THR A 173 0.35 -5.16 3.14
C THR A 173 -0.33 -6.52 3.09
N SER A 174 -0.19 -7.34 4.14
CA SER A 174 -0.80 -8.67 4.20
C SER A 174 -2.33 -8.60 4.13
N LEU A 175 -2.95 -7.69 4.90
CA LEU A 175 -4.39 -7.48 4.85
C LEU A 175 -4.87 -7.08 3.46
N GLY A 176 -4.13 -6.17 2.80
CA GLY A 176 -4.49 -5.74 1.46
C GLY A 176 -4.38 -6.84 0.41
N PHE A 177 -3.35 -7.67 0.47
CA PHE A 177 -3.23 -8.83 -0.41
C PHE A 177 -4.23 -9.93 -0.08
N ASP A 178 -4.53 -10.18 1.19
CA ASP A 178 -5.57 -11.12 1.60
C ASP A 178 -6.94 -10.68 1.05
N TYR A 179 -7.26 -9.38 1.14
CA TYR A 179 -8.48 -8.83 0.55
C TYR A 179 -8.55 -9.03 -0.97
N LEU A 180 -7.46 -8.73 -1.68
CA LEU A 180 -7.43 -8.88 -3.13
C LEU A 180 -7.51 -10.36 -3.54
N THR A 181 -6.81 -11.25 -2.83
CA THR A 181 -6.77 -12.70 -3.12
C THR A 181 -8.14 -13.34 -2.87
N GLU A 182 -8.79 -13.02 -1.75
CA GLU A 182 -10.13 -13.51 -1.44
C GLU A 182 -11.14 -13.14 -2.53
N ASN A 183 -11.04 -11.91 -3.04
CA ASN A 183 -11.95 -11.44 -4.08
C ASN A 183 -11.65 -11.98 -5.48
N LEU A 184 -10.56 -12.72 -5.68
CA LEU A 184 -10.27 -13.46 -6.91
C LEU A 184 -10.82 -14.90 -6.88
N THR A 185 -11.27 -15.39 -5.73
CA THR A 185 -11.82 -16.76 -5.62
C THR A 185 -13.20 -16.87 -6.27
N ALA A 186 -13.48 -18.04 -6.88
CA ALA A 186 -14.75 -18.35 -7.50
C ALA A 186 -15.69 -19.15 -6.60
N SER A 187 -15.27 -19.49 -5.37
CA SER A 187 -16.05 -20.30 -4.44
C SER A 187 -16.12 -19.68 -3.05
N ALA A 188 -17.18 -19.99 -2.30
CA ALA A 188 -17.33 -19.55 -0.91
C ALA A 188 -16.23 -20.12 0.01
N ASP A 189 -15.70 -21.29 -0.31
CA ASP A 189 -14.64 -21.95 0.46
C ASP A 189 -13.33 -21.16 0.41
N GLY A 190 -13.10 -20.37 -0.62
CA GLY A 190 -11.95 -19.50 -0.73
C GLY A 190 -12.09 -18.14 -0.01
N GLN A 191 -13.27 -17.82 0.52
CA GLN A 191 -13.48 -16.60 1.30
C GLN A 191 -13.12 -16.84 2.77
N PHE A 192 -12.27 -15.99 3.35
CA PHE A 192 -11.73 -16.19 4.69
C PHE A 192 -11.68 -14.92 5.56
N LEU A 193 -11.83 -13.74 4.98
CA LEU A 193 -11.78 -12.48 5.75
C LEU A 193 -13.03 -12.30 6.62
N ALA A 194 -12.82 -11.77 7.81
CA ALA A 194 -13.89 -11.24 8.64
C ALA A 194 -14.37 -9.87 8.14
N ASP A 195 -15.51 -9.43 8.60
CA ASP A 195 -16.02 -8.09 8.34
C ASP A 195 -15.04 -7.01 8.83
N PHE A 196 -14.90 -5.92 8.07
CA PHE A 196 -14.07 -4.77 8.42
C PHE A 196 -14.75 -3.92 9.51
N ASN A 197 -14.79 -4.45 10.74
CA ASN A 197 -15.49 -3.80 11.87
C ASN A 197 -14.67 -2.67 12.48
N TYR A 198 -13.58 -2.99 13.18
CA TYR A 198 -12.72 -2.01 13.82
C TYR A 198 -11.25 -2.31 13.61
N ALA A 199 -10.47 -1.29 13.25
CA ALA A 199 -9.03 -1.39 13.18
C ALA A 199 -8.35 -0.32 14.01
N ILE A 200 -7.24 -0.71 14.66
CA ILE A 200 -6.25 0.20 15.23
C ILE A 200 -4.98 0.09 14.39
N VAL A 201 -4.54 1.21 13.85
CA VAL A 201 -3.31 1.27 13.04
C VAL A 201 -2.18 1.86 13.86
N ASP A 202 -1.15 1.05 14.14
CA ASP A 202 0.10 1.56 14.74
C ASP A 202 0.98 2.21 13.68
N GLU A 203 1.66 3.29 14.05
CA GLU A 203 2.39 4.16 13.13
C GLU A 203 1.54 4.56 11.92
N ILE A 204 0.31 5.02 12.20
CA ILE A 204 -0.72 5.31 11.19
C ILE A 204 -0.25 6.25 10.08
N ASP A 205 0.63 7.20 10.38
CA ASP A 205 1.22 8.10 9.39
C ASP A 205 2.09 7.36 8.37
N SER A 206 2.78 6.30 8.77
CA SER A 206 3.50 5.44 7.84
C SER A 206 2.56 4.65 6.95
N VAL A 207 1.55 4.03 7.54
CA VAL A 207 0.61 3.16 6.85
C VAL A 207 -0.27 3.95 5.89
N LEU A 208 -0.88 5.06 6.37
CA LEU A 208 -1.90 5.78 5.62
C LEU A 208 -1.39 6.96 4.81
N LEU A 209 -0.14 7.40 5.02
CA LEU A 209 0.46 8.49 4.25
C LEU A 209 1.68 8.00 3.46
N ASP A 210 2.70 7.43 4.11
CA ASP A 210 3.94 7.08 3.41
C ASP A 210 3.73 5.90 2.43
N SER A 211 3.09 4.81 2.88
CA SER A 211 2.78 3.64 2.04
C SER A 211 1.63 3.89 1.05
N ALA A 212 0.81 4.91 1.27
CA ALA A 212 -0.41 5.17 0.50
C ALA A 212 -0.17 5.93 -0.82
N GLN A 213 1.06 6.05 -1.28
CA GLN A 213 1.41 6.69 -2.55
C GLN A 213 1.08 5.81 -3.76
N THR A 214 1.21 4.49 -3.61
CA THR A 214 0.95 3.51 -4.67
C THR A 214 -0.13 2.51 -4.24
N PRO A 215 -0.97 2.04 -5.17
CA PRO A 215 -1.93 0.98 -4.85
C PRO A 215 -1.25 -0.38 -4.69
N LEU A 216 -1.88 -1.28 -3.95
CA LEU A 216 -1.58 -2.70 -3.98
C LEU A 216 -2.14 -3.32 -5.25
N ILE A 217 -1.39 -4.19 -5.90
CA ILE A 217 -1.76 -4.80 -7.18
C ILE A 217 -1.33 -6.27 -7.18
N ILE A 218 -2.26 -7.15 -7.53
CA ILE A 218 -1.96 -8.54 -7.89
C ILE A 218 -1.85 -8.62 -9.40
N SER A 219 -0.72 -9.14 -9.88
CA SER A 219 -0.45 -9.40 -11.29
C SER A 219 -0.30 -10.90 -11.53
N GLY A 220 -0.84 -11.43 -12.61
CA GLY A 220 -0.78 -12.87 -12.81
C GLY A 220 -1.02 -13.36 -14.25
N SER A 221 -2.01 -12.85 -14.94
CA SER A 221 -2.28 -13.30 -16.31
C SER A 221 -1.25 -12.76 -17.29
N PRO A 222 -0.59 -13.64 -18.10
CA PRO A 222 0.36 -13.19 -19.09
C PRO A 222 -0.33 -12.40 -20.22
N ARG A 223 0.35 -11.36 -20.70
CA ARG A 223 -0.03 -10.66 -21.93
C ARG A 223 0.65 -11.28 -23.14
N VAL A 224 0.08 -11.03 -24.31
CA VAL A 224 0.78 -11.26 -25.56
C VAL A 224 2.00 -10.37 -25.57
N GLN A 225 3.19 -10.98 -25.60
CA GLN A 225 4.46 -10.27 -25.53
C GLN A 225 4.66 -9.42 -26.79
N SER A 226 4.94 -8.14 -26.60
CA SER A 226 5.28 -7.24 -27.69
C SER A 226 6.77 -7.36 -28.03
N ASN A 227 7.10 -7.57 -29.31
CA ASN A 227 8.49 -7.53 -29.79
C ASN A 227 9.03 -6.09 -29.93
N LEU A 228 8.25 -5.09 -29.59
CA LEU A 228 8.58 -3.68 -29.78
C LEU A 228 9.62 -3.15 -28.80
N TYR A 229 9.78 -3.73 -27.61
CA TYR A 229 10.69 -3.21 -26.58
C TYR A 229 12.13 -3.03 -27.07
N GLY A 230 12.72 -4.07 -27.67
CA GLY A 230 14.09 -3.99 -28.18
C GLY A 230 14.22 -3.07 -29.39
N ILE A 231 13.23 -3.06 -30.29
CA ILE A 231 13.22 -2.19 -31.47
C ILE A 231 13.16 -0.72 -31.06
N ILE A 232 12.26 -0.40 -30.12
CA ILE A 232 12.08 0.98 -29.64
C ILE A 232 13.26 1.42 -28.77
N ASP A 233 13.83 0.54 -27.95
CA ASP A 233 15.05 0.88 -27.20
C ASP A 233 16.19 1.24 -28.14
N THR A 234 16.40 0.46 -29.20
CA THR A 234 17.41 0.78 -30.26
C THR A 234 17.16 2.17 -30.87
N LEU A 235 15.90 2.54 -31.11
CA LEU A 235 15.56 3.88 -31.60
C LEU A 235 15.94 4.95 -30.57
N ILE A 236 15.56 4.77 -29.29
CA ILE A 236 15.81 5.76 -28.23
C ILE A 236 17.29 5.96 -27.96
N GLN A 237 18.12 4.92 -28.10
CA GLN A 237 19.57 5.05 -27.99
C GLN A 237 20.20 5.98 -29.09
N THR A 238 19.51 6.19 -30.22
CA THR A 238 19.93 7.13 -31.24
C THR A 238 19.53 8.58 -30.96
N PHE A 239 18.61 8.81 -30.01
CA PHE A 239 18.05 10.13 -29.74
C PHE A 239 18.99 10.99 -28.89
N LYS A 240 18.97 12.31 -29.19
CA LYS A 240 19.76 13.32 -28.46
C LYS A 240 18.88 14.17 -27.56
N GLU A 241 19.34 14.32 -26.32
CA GLU A 241 18.69 15.19 -25.35
C GLU A 241 18.73 16.66 -25.81
N GLY A 242 17.63 17.37 -25.59
CA GLY A 242 17.45 18.77 -26.05
C GLY A 242 16.99 18.90 -27.50
N GLU A 243 17.27 17.91 -28.37
CA GLU A 243 16.87 17.89 -29.78
C GLU A 243 15.64 17.00 -29.99
N ASP A 244 15.75 15.68 -29.69
CA ASP A 244 14.74 14.69 -30.00
C ASP A 244 13.81 14.43 -28.80
N PHE A 245 14.32 14.56 -27.59
CA PHE A 245 13.52 14.54 -26.35
C PHE A 245 14.02 15.59 -25.37
N LYS A 246 13.17 15.92 -24.40
CA LYS A 246 13.53 16.76 -23.25
C LYS A 246 13.40 15.93 -21.98
N PHE A 247 14.33 16.15 -21.07
CA PHE A 247 14.37 15.51 -19.77
C PHE A 247 14.39 16.60 -18.69
N ASP A 248 13.45 16.52 -17.77
CA ASP A 248 13.40 17.33 -16.55
C ASP A 248 13.85 16.41 -15.41
N GLU A 249 15.12 16.50 -15.05
CA GLU A 249 15.75 15.65 -14.05
C GLU A 249 15.13 15.85 -12.66
N GLU A 250 14.74 17.10 -12.32
CA GLU A 250 14.16 17.42 -11.04
C GLU A 250 12.79 16.77 -10.85
N LYS A 251 11.98 16.73 -11.92
CA LYS A 251 10.64 16.13 -11.89
C LYS A 251 10.62 14.68 -12.39
N LYS A 252 11.79 14.13 -12.74
CA LYS A 252 11.91 12.81 -13.38
C LYS A 252 10.95 12.63 -14.57
N ARG A 253 10.84 13.66 -15.42
CA ARG A 253 9.95 13.67 -16.58
C ARG A 253 10.74 13.67 -17.87
N VAL A 254 10.35 12.80 -18.80
CA VAL A 254 10.93 12.72 -20.13
C VAL A 254 9.81 12.71 -21.16
N TRP A 255 9.97 13.50 -22.23
CA TRP A 255 8.98 13.57 -23.32
C TRP A 255 9.65 13.87 -24.64
N LEU A 256 9.02 13.39 -25.74
CA LEU A 256 9.48 13.67 -27.09
C LEU A 256 9.31 15.14 -27.45
N THR A 257 10.26 15.67 -28.20
CA THR A 257 10.08 16.91 -28.96
C THR A 257 9.35 16.63 -30.27
N ARG A 258 8.95 17.68 -30.97
CA ARG A 258 8.38 17.52 -32.34
C ARG A 258 9.38 16.87 -33.29
N LYS A 259 10.68 17.18 -33.16
CA LYS A 259 11.76 16.56 -33.94
C LYS A 259 11.88 15.06 -33.65
N GLY A 260 11.85 14.67 -32.37
CA GLY A 260 11.89 13.27 -31.99
C GLY A 260 10.67 12.49 -32.44
N ALA A 261 9.48 13.11 -32.43
CA ALA A 261 8.28 12.46 -32.96
C ALA A 261 8.42 12.16 -34.47
N HIS A 262 8.91 13.12 -35.26
CA HIS A 262 9.16 12.91 -36.69
C HIS A 262 10.28 11.89 -36.94
N ALA A 263 11.31 11.83 -36.10
CA ALA A 263 12.34 10.80 -36.21
C ALA A 263 11.78 9.40 -35.92
N ALA A 264 10.88 9.27 -34.92
CA ALA A 264 10.20 8.03 -34.64
C ALA A 264 9.26 7.61 -35.78
N GLU A 265 8.52 8.55 -36.37
CA GLU A 265 7.67 8.31 -37.55
C GLU A 265 8.47 7.79 -38.76
N ALA A 266 9.62 8.40 -39.01
CA ALA A 266 10.53 7.97 -40.09
C ALA A 266 11.11 6.57 -39.85
N PHE A 267 11.55 6.29 -38.62
CA PHE A 267 12.10 4.98 -38.23
C PHE A 267 11.06 3.85 -38.32
N LEU A 268 9.86 4.12 -37.86
CA LEU A 268 8.77 3.14 -37.81
C LEU A 268 7.96 3.07 -39.12
N ALA A 269 8.29 3.92 -40.10
CA ALA A 269 7.61 4.05 -41.38
C ALA A 269 6.11 4.31 -41.27
N ILE A 270 5.70 5.18 -40.33
CA ILE A 270 4.32 5.55 -40.04
C ILE A 270 4.08 7.03 -40.36
N PRO A 271 2.87 7.41 -40.82
CA PRO A 271 2.59 8.79 -41.23
C PRO A 271 2.42 9.78 -40.06
N ASN A 272 1.88 9.33 -38.92
CA ASN A 272 1.66 10.18 -37.74
C ASN A 272 1.64 9.30 -36.48
N LEU A 273 2.62 9.53 -35.61
CA LEU A 273 2.80 8.76 -34.37
C LEU A 273 1.58 8.87 -33.42
N TYR A 274 0.92 10.02 -33.41
CA TYR A 274 -0.20 10.30 -32.50
C TYR A 274 -1.58 9.90 -33.04
N ASP A 275 -1.62 9.20 -34.16
CA ASP A 275 -2.88 8.61 -34.64
C ASP A 275 -3.36 7.53 -33.65
N PRO A 276 -4.68 7.45 -33.33
CA PRO A 276 -5.23 6.49 -32.37
C PRO A 276 -4.81 5.03 -32.58
N GLN A 277 -4.58 4.61 -33.81
CA GLN A 277 -4.13 3.25 -34.16
C GLN A 277 -2.69 2.94 -33.67
N TYR A 278 -1.86 3.94 -33.40
CA TYR A 278 -0.45 3.80 -32.99
C TYR A 278 -0.23 4.07 -31.49
N ARG A 279 -1.28 4.06 -30.67
CA ARG A 279 -1.18 4.29 -29.20
C ARG A 279 -0.15 3.39 -28.52
N ASP A 280 -0.05 2.13 -28.94
CA ASP A 280 0.94 1.19 -28.41
C ASP A 280 2.38 1.60 -28.71
N LEU A 281 2.65 2.16 -29.88
CA LEU A 281 3.97 2.68 -30.22
C LEU A 281 4.35 3.88 -29.35
N VAL A 282 3.42 4.82 -29.15
CA VAL A 282 3.62 5.98 -28.26
C VAL A 282 3.92 5.50 -26.83
N ARG A 283 3.18 4.48 -26.36
CA ARG A 283 3.41 3.88 -25.04
C ARG A 283 4.84 3.30 -24.94
N HIS A 284 5.25 2.46 -25.88
CA HIS A 284 6.58 1.84 -25.87
C HIS A 284 7.72 2.88 -25.96
N ILE A 285 7.55 3.93 -26.76
CA ILE A 285 8.51 5.05 -26.82
C ILE A 285 8.62 5.76 -25.47
N SER A 286 7.48 6.04 -24.83
CA SER A 286 7.48 6.67 -23.50
C SER A 286 8.12 5.78 -22.45
N LEU A 287 7.87 4.46 -22.48
CA LEU A 287 8.48 3.49 -21.58
C LEU A 287 9.99 3.39 -21.77
N ALA A 288 10.46 3.32 -23.02
CA ALA A 288 11.87 3.26 -23.33
C ALA A 288 12.60 4.54 -22.92
N LEU A 289 12.01 5.72 -23.14
CA LEU A 289 12.54 6.99 -22.64
C LEU A 289 12.64 7.02 -21.12
N GLN A 290 11.59 6.58 -20.42
CA GLN A 290 11.59 6.49 -18.96
C GLN A 290 12.64 5.50 -18.46
N ALA A 291 12.73 4.31 -19.04
CA ALA A 291 13.71 3.29 -18.66
C ALA A 291 15.15 3.80 -18.81
N ASN A 292 15.42 4.54 -19.89
CA ASN A 292 16.76 5.04 -20.19
C ASN A 292 17.15 6.25 -19.34
N LYS A 293 16.19 7.11 -18.93
CA LYS A 293 16.48 8.39 -18.25
C LYS A 293 16.14 8.41 -16.76
N ASN A 294 15.07 7.76 -16.35
CA ASN A 294 14.61 7.81 -14.97
C ASN A 294 15.16 6.67 -14.10
N PHE A 295 15.64 5.59 -14.71
CA PHE A 295 16.13 4.42 -13.98
C PHE A 295 17.61 4.21 -14.22
N ILE A 296 18.40 4.32 -13.17
CA ILE A 296 19.87 4.25 -13.20
C ILE A 296 20.28 2.92 -12.56
N LYS A 297 21.12 2.15 -13.28
CA LYS A 297 21.69 0.91 -12.75
C LYS A 297 22.50 1.18 -11.49
N ASP A 298 22.48 0.25 -10.54
CA ASP A 298 23.14 0.29 -9.24
C ASP A 298 22.59 1.38 -8.28
N LYS A 299 21.59 2.15 -8.72
CA LYS A 299 20.88 3.14 -7.93
C LYS A 299 19.39 2.80 -7.75
N ASP A 300 18.70 2.52 -8.85
CA ASP A 300 17.27 2.20 -8.89
C ASP A 300 17.02 0.70 -9.03
N TYR A 301 17.95 -0.02 -9.65
CA TYR A 301 17.91 -1.47 -9.85
C TYR A 301 19.31 -2.06 -10.00
N VAL A 302 19.42 -3.36 -9.80
CA VAL A 302 20.61 -4.17 -10.06
C VAL A 302 20.26 -5.32 -10.99
N ILE A 303 21.31 -5.89 -11.64
CA ILE A 303 21.18 -7.16 -12.36
C ILE A 303 21.63 -8.26 -11.41
N HIS A 304 20.72 -9.13 -11.03
CA HIS A 304 20.97 -10.22 -10.09
C HIS A 304 20.58 -11.57 -10.71
N PRO A 305 21.32 -12.65 -10.48
CA PRO A 305 20.93 -13.97 -10.97
C PRO A 305 19.66 -14.44 -10.23
N ASN A 306 18.66 -14.90 -10.97
CA ASN A 306 17.47 -15.55 -10.40
C ASN A 306 17.79 -16.98 -9.91
N VAL A 307 16.79 -17.68 -9.39
CA VAL A 307 16.92 -19.05 -8.88
C VAL A 307 17.47 -20.03 -9.93
N GLU A 308 17.25 -19.76 -11.21
CA GLU A 308 17.77 -20.56 -12.34
C GLU A 308 19.16 -20.09 -12.80
N GLY A 309 19.75 -19.07 -12.15
CA GLY A 309 21.05 -18.50 -12.51
C GLY A 309 21.02 -17.55 -13.73
N GLN A 310 19.81 -17.18 -14.23
CA GLN A 310 19.70 -16.22 -15.33
C GLN A 310 19.69 -14.78 -14.78
N PRO A 311 20.33 -13.82 -15.47
CA PRO A 311 20.35 -12.43 -15.03
C PRO A 311 18.95 -11.82 -15.17
N GLU A 312 18.45 -11.21 -14.09
CA GLU A 312 17.19 -10.46 -14.06
C GLU A 312 17.35 -9.10 -13.40
N ILE A 313 16.42 -8.18 -13.70
CA ILE A 313 16.34 -6.88 -13.04
C ILE A 313 15.68 -7.04 -11.67
N VAL A 314 16.39 -6.61 -10.62
CA VAL A 314 15.87 -6.52 -9.25
C VAL A 314 15.89 -5.07 -8.82
N LEU A 315 14.76 -4.56 -8.38
CA LEU A 315 14.62 -3.16 -7.93
C LEU A 315 15.34 -2.95 -6.61
N LEU A 316 15.84 -1.73 -6.42
CA LEU A 316 16.40 -1.26 -5.16
C LEU A 316 15.42 -0.29 -4.49
N ASP A 317 15.08 -0.53 -3.24
CA ASP A 317 14.42 0.48 -2.43
C ASP A 317 15.44 1.57 -2.06
N GLN A 318 15.29 2.75 -2.63
CA GLN A 318 16.24 3.87 -2.43
C GLN A 318 16.35 4.30 -0.96
N ALA A 319 15.29 4.16 -0.18
CA ALA A 319 15.29 4.54 1.23
C ALA A 319 16.00 3.50 2.10
N THR A 320 15.84 2.22 1.79
CA THR A 320 16.37 1.12 2.61
C THR A 320 17.56 0.41 1.96
N GLY A 321 17.77 0.53 0.64
CA GLY A 321 18.77 -0.20 -0.14
C GLY A 321 18.49 -1.70 -0.29
N ARG A 322 17.29 -2.15 0.10
CA ARG A 322 16.90 -3.56 -0.01
C ARG A 322 16.64 -3.95 -1.46
N LEU A 323 17.06 -5.16 -1.78
CA LEU A 323 16.60 -5.83 -2.99
C LEU A 323 15.11 -6.14 -2.86
N MET A 324 14.34 -5.70 -3.86
CA MET A 324 12.90 -5.93 -3.94
C MET A 324 12.63 -7.08 -4.91
N GLU A 325 13.06 -8.29 -4.57
CA GLU A 325 13.06 -9.47 -5.46
C GLU A 325 11.66 -9.81 -5.99
N MET A 326 10.63 -9.65 -5.15
CA MET A 326 9.24 -9.93 -5.52
C MET A 326 8.51 -8.76 -6.18
N THR A 327 9.19 -7.61 -6.34
CA THR A 327 8.56 -6.39 -6.88
C THR A 327 8.98 -6.17 -8.32
N ARG A 328 8.01 -6.02 -9.22
CA ARG A 328 8.24 -5.68 -10.62
C ARG A 328 7.54 -4.39 -10.99
N LEU A 329 8.19 -3.58 -11.82
CA LEU A 329 7.56 -2.39 -12.39
C LEU A 329 6.46 -2.81 -13.37
N GLN A 330 5.35 -2.11 -13.32
CA GLN A 330 4.17 -2.43 -14.10
C GLN A 330 4.10 -1.71 -15.44
N GLY A 331 3.13 -2.11 -16.25
CA GLY A 331 2.79 -1.44 -17.49
C GLY A 331 3.87 -1.53 -18.55
N GLY A 332 4.75 -2.54 -18.51
CA GLY A 332 5.81 -2.72 -19.47
C GLY A 332 7.12 -1.99 -19.15
N LEU A 333 7.17 -1.22 -18.06
CA LEU A 333 8.38 -0.48 -17.69
C LEU A 333 9.53 -1.41 -17.26
N HIS A 334 9.20 -2.52 -16.60
CA HIS A 334 10.20 -3.55 -16.26
C HIS A 334 10.85 -4.13 -17.51
N GLN A 335 10.04 -4.51 -18.50
CA GLN A 335 10.49 -5.02 -19.78
C GLN A 335 11.28 -3.97 -20.60
N ALA A 336 10.93 -2.70 -20.46
CA ALA A 336 11.71 -1.62 -21.06
C ALA A 336 13.11 -1.48 -20.45
N ILE A 337 13.26 -1.72 -19.13
CA ILE A 337 14.58 -1.76 -18.46
C ILE A 337 15.35 -3.01 -18.84
N GLU A 338 14.69 -4.17 -18.94
CA GLU A 338 15.30 -5.41 -19.43
C GLU A 338 15.83 -5.23 -20.87
N ALA A 339 15.04 -4.56 -21.75
CA ALA A 339 15.46 -4.25 -23.11
C ALA A 339 16.68 -3.32 -23.12
N LYS A 340 16.69 -2.28 -22.29
CA LYS A 340 17.81 -1.35 -22.12
C LYS A 340 19.11 -2.09 -21.72
N GLU A 341 19.02 -3.08 -20.84
CA GLU A 341 20.16 -3.86 -20.37
C GLU A 341 20.47 -5.06 -21.26
N GLY A 342 19.74 -5.26 -22.36
CA GLY A 342 19.93 -6.38 -23.30
C GLY A 342 19.61 -7.75 -22.70
N LEU A 343 18.77 -7.79 -21.69
CA LEU A 343 18.37 -9.02 -21.03
C LEU A 343 17.20 -9.71 -21.75
N LYS A 344 16.98 -10.97 -21.43
CA LYS A 344 15.80 -11.69 -21.89
C LYS A 344 14.56 -11.06 -21.27
N LEU A 345 13.62 -10.63 -22.13
CA LEU A 345 12.39 -10.00 -21.66
C LEU A 345 11.54 -10.99 -20.86
N THR A 346 11.19 -10.61 -19.66
CA THR A 346 10.18 -11.34 -18.87
C THR A 346 8.79 -11.10 -19.45
N GLN A 347 7.88 -12.01 -19.18
CA GLN A 347 6.51 -11.91 -19.67
C GLN A 347 5.78 -10.75 -18.98
N GLU A 348 5.22 -9.85 -19.77
CA GLU A 348 4.37 -8.77 -19.24
C GLU A 348 3.11 -9.39 -18.65
N THR A 349 2.82 -9.08 -17.38
CA THR A 349 1.63 -9.58 -16.67
C THR A 349 0.57 -8.50 -16.58
N ARG A 350 -0.71 -8.93 -16.60
CA ARG A 350 -1.86 -8.04 -16.39
C ARG A 350 -2.10 -7.84 -14.90
N ALA A 351 -2.58 -6.65 -14.56
CA ALA A 351 -3.12 -6.41 -13.23
C ALA A 351 -4.46 -7.14 -13.09
N MET A 352 -4.52 -8.13 -12.21
CA MET A 352 -5.76 -8.90 -11.96
C MET A 352 -6.67 -8.21 -10.95
N ALA A 353 -6.10 -7.64 -9.91
CA ALA A 353 -6.82 -6.91 -8.87
C ALA A 353 -5.95 -5.77 -8.32
N SER A 354 -6.57 -4.70 -7.88
CA SER A 354 -5.87 -3.53 -7.33
C SER A 354 -6.73 -2.82 -6.30
N ILE A 355 -6.10 -2.33 -5.22
CA ILE A 355 -6.72 -1.47 -4.22
C ILE A 355 -5.72 -0.47 -3.67
N THR A 356 -6.15 0.77 -3.40
CA THR A 356 -5.34 1.73 -2.64
C THR A 356 -5.50 1.48 -1.14
N TYR A 357 -4.45 1.78 -0.36
CA TYR A 357 -4.56 1.72 1.10
C TYR A 357 -5.71 2.59 1.62
N GLN A 358 -5.90 3.79 1.03
CA GLN A 358 -6.99 4.68 1.41
C GLN A 358 -8.35 3.99 1.28
N ASN A 359 -8.60 3.31 0.17
CA ASN A 359 -9.88 2.62 -0.06
C ASN A 359 -10.02 1.37 0.82
N LEU A 360 -8.94 0.64 1.06
CA LEU A 360 -8.96 -0.51 1.97
C LEU A 360 -9.34 -0.09 3.40
N PHE A 361 -8.67 0.92 3.94
CA PHE A 361 -8.91 1.36 5.32
C PHE A 361 -10.25 2.09 5.50
N LYS A 362 -10.81 2.68 4.45
CA LYS A 362 -12.18 3.24 4.47
C LYS A 362 -13.29 2.18 4.54
N MET A 363 -12.97 0.91 4.31
CA MET A 363 -13.94 -0.19 4.46
C MET A 363 -14.24 -0.49 5.94
N PHE A 364 -13.33 -0.15 6.86
CA PHE A 364 -13.58 -0.34 8.28
C PHE A 364 -14.72 0.57 8.78
N ARG A 365 -15.66 -0.02 9.51
CA ARG A 365 -16.75 0.74 10.14
C ARG A 365 -16.22 1.78 11.13
N LYS A 366 -15.15 1.44 11.84
CA LYS A 366 -14.42 2.33 12.74
C LYS A 366 -12.92 2.16 12.59
N LEU A 367 -12.20 3.27 12.52
CA LEU A 367 -10.75 3.30 12.33
C LEU A 367 -10.12 4.19 13.40
N GLY A 368 -9.22 3.65 14.19
CA GLY A 368 -8.38 4.38 15.13
C GLY A 368 -6.92 4.27 14.73
N GLY A 369 -6.08 5.19 15.16
CA GLY A 369 -4.66 5.10 14.87
C GLY A 369 -3.78 5.84 15.85
N MET A 370 -2.53 5.43 15.95
CA MET A 370 -1.57 6.03 16.85
C MET A 370 -0.25 6.31 16.12
N THR A 371 0.36 7.44 16.44
CA THR A 371 1.66 7.85 15.91
C THR A 371 2.30 8.88 16.84
N GLY A 372 3.61 9.11 16.70
CA GLY A 372 4.32 10.20 17.39
C GLY A 372 4.29 11.53 16.64
N THR A 373 3.77 11.59 15.41
CA THR A 373 4.00 12.69 14.45
C THR A 373 2.78 13.04 13.61
N GLY A 374 1.56 12.73 14.08
CA GLY A 374 0.34 12.89 13.30
C GLY A 374 -0.13 14.34 13.10
N LYS A 375 0.14 15.24 14.06
CA LYS A 375 -0.41 16.61 14.07
C LYS A 375 0.00 17.45 12.86
N VAL A 376 1.17 17.20 12.31
CA VAL A 376 1.66 17.86 11.10
C VAL A 376 0.78 17.56 9.89
N ALA A 377 0.22 16.34 9.83
CA ALA A 377 -0.63 15.86 8.73
C ALA A 377 -2.13 15.84 9.11
N GLU A 378 -2.55 16.56 10.15
CA GLU A 378 -3.95 16.54 10.64
C GLU A 378 -4.97 16.87 9.56
N ALA A 379 -4.69 17.82 8.69
CA ALA A 379 -5.59 18.19 7.60
C ALA A 379 -5.83 17.00 6.64
N GLU A 380 -4.79 16.26 6.30
CA GLU A 380 -4.90 15.10 5.41
C GLU A 380 -5.65 13.93 6.08
N PHE A 381 -5.41 13.67 7.37
CA PHE A 381 -6.19 12.67 8.11
C PHE A 381 -7.66 13.04 8.18
N LEU A 382 -7.97 14.31 8.38
CA LEU A 382 -9.35 14.79 8.42
C LEU A 382 -10.02 14.68 7.04
N ASP A 383 -9.37 15.17 6.00
CA ASP A 383 -9.94 15.21 4.65
C ASP A 383 -10.09 13.81 4.03
N THR A 384 -9.13 12.91 4.26
CA THR A 384 -9.11 11.59 3.62
C THR A 384 -9.86 10.54 4.42
N TYR A 385 -9.71 10.53 5.77
CA TYR A 385 -10.21 9.45 6.64
C TYR A 385 -11.24 9.94 7.67
N ALA A 386 -11.60 11.21 7.68
CA ALA A 386 -12.48 11.86 8.66
C ALA A 386 -11.98 11.73 10.12
N MET A 387 -10.67 11.56 10.30
CA MET A 387 -10.04 11.38 11.62
C MET A 387 -9.40 12.69 12.10
N SER A 388 -9.67 13.07 13.34
CA SER A 388 -8.96 14.17 14.00
C SER A 388 -7.70 13.67 14.69
N VAL A 389 -6.66 14.50 14.72
CA VAL A 389 -5.42 14.17 15.45
C VAL A 389 -5.44 14.84 16.82
N ILE A 390 -5.48 14.04 17.88
CA ILE A 390 -5.52 14.53 19.27
C ILE A 390 -4.16 14.27 19.92
N LYS A 391 -3.48 15.35 20.26
CA LYS A 391 -2.18 15.28 20.93
C LYS A 391 -2.36 14.97 22.41
N ILE A 392 -1.83 13.82 22.82
CA ILE A 392 -1.84 13.36 24.20
C ILE A 392 -0.65 13.97 24.96
N PRO A 393 -0.85 14.51 26.17
CA PRO A 393 0.27 14.99 26.99
C PRO A 393 1.22 13.84 27.33
N THR A 394 2.49 14.15 27.50
CA THR A 394 3.51 13.18 27.92
C THR A 394 3.34 12.82 29.40
N ASN A 395 3.62 11.55 29.78
CA ASN A 395 3.59 11.09 31.16
C ASN A 395 4.61 11.86 32.03
N ARG A 396 5.82 12.07 31.53
CA ARG A 396 6.84 12.88 32.15
C ARG A 396 7.22 14.05 31.25
N LYS A 397 7.62 15.19 31.86
CA LYS A 397 8.01 16.38 31.12
C LYS A 397 9.19 16.08 30.21
N LYS A 398 9.09 16.42 28.92
CA LYS A 398 10.21 16.36 27.98
C LYS A 398 11.31 17.33 28.39
N ILE A 399 12.51 16.84 28.62
CA ILE A 399 13.71 17.62 28.97
C ILE A 399 14.79 17.58 27.88
N ARG A 400 14.56 16.82 26.80
CA ARG A 400 15.40 16.79 25.60
C ARG A 400 15.58 18.19 25.04
N LYS A 401 16.80 18.49 24.61
CA LYS A 401 17.14 19.74 23.93
C LYS A 401 17.30 19.52 22.42
N ASP A 402 16.46 20.18 21.64
CA ASP A 402 16.56 20.16 20.20
C ASP A 402 17.37 21.41 19.77
N LEU A 403 18.64 21.24 19.36
CA LEU A 403 19.51 22.32 18.93
C LEU A 403 19.11 22.84 17.55
N PRO A 404 19.38 24.12 17.23
CA PRO A 404 19.17 24.65 15.89
C PRO A 404 20.02 23.90 14.88
N ASP A 405 19.46 23.75 13.66
CA ASP A 405 20.18 23.15 12.55
C ASP A 405 21.40 24.00 12.15
N GLU A 406 22.50 23.35 11.82
CA GLU A 406 23.65 23.97 11.18
C GLU A 406 23.59 23.72 9.68
N ILE A 407 23.63 24.83 8.92
CA ILE A 407 23.49 24.82 7.46
C ILE A 407 24.83 25.18 6.84
N TYR A 408 25.25 24.37 5.87
CA TYR A 408 26.52 24.55 5.15
C TYR A 408 26.22 24.76 3.65
N GLN A 409 27.18 25.36 2.96
CA GLN A 409 27.03 25.61 1.54
C GLN A 409 27.18 24.31 0.75
N THR A 410 28.19 23.51 1.06
CA THR A 410 28.54 22.28 0.35
C THR A 410 28.38 21.02 1.18
N LEU A 411 28.24 19.89 0.51
CA LEU A 411 28.14 18.58 1.14
C LEU A 411 29.44 18.20 1.92
N PRO A 412 30.67 18.39 1.38
CA PRO A 412 31.92 18.13 2.11
C PRO A 412 32.04 18.93 3.39
N GLU A 413 31.70 20.25 3.40
CA GLU A 413 31.71 21.07 4.60
C GLU A 413 30.79 20.52 5.69
N LYS A 414 29.58 20.12 5.31
CA LYS A 414 28.61 19.49 6.21
C LYS A 414 29.14 18.18 6.83
N ILE A 415 29.73 17.31 5.99
CA ILE A 415 30.28 16.02 6.43
C ILE A 415 31.39 16.25 7.45
N VAL A 416 32.35 17.10 7.18
CA VAL A 416 33.45 17.42 8.11
C VAL A 416 32.90 17.96 9.42
N ALA A 417 32.01 18.95 9.38
CA ALA A 417 31.45 19.55 10.59
C ALA A 417 30.63 18.55 11.43
N SER A 418 29.87 17.68 10.80
CA SER A 418 29.08 16.65 11.49
C SER A 418 29.96 15.58 12.12
N LEU A 419 31.02 15.14 11.43
CA LEU A 419 32.01 14.20 11.99
C LEU A 419 32.77 14.80 13.18
N ASP A 420 33.23 16.05 13.10
CA ASP A 420 33.86 16.73 14.21
C ASP A 420 32.93 16.86 15.40
N TYR A 421 31.66 17.07 15.17
CA TYR A 421 30.66 17.06 16.24
C TYR A 421 30.50 15.67 16.87
N VAL A 422 30.44 14.61 16.07
CA VAL A 422 30.35 13.22 16.55
C VAL A 422 31.57 12.86 17.38
N LYS A 423 32.78 13.21 16.93
CA LYS A 423 34.03 13.02 17.70
C LYS A 423 33.96 13.68 19.09
N LYS A 424 33.63 14.97 19.14
CA LYS A 424 33.53 15.75 20.39
C LYS A 424 32.50 15.19 21.36
N VAL A 425 31.42 14.60 20.85
CA VAL A 425 30.36 13.96 21.66
C VAL A 425 30.82 12.58 22.14
N HIS A 426 31.47 11.81 21.25
CA HIS A 426 32.03 10.49 21.59
C HIS A 426 33.10 10.57 22.71
N GLU A 427 33.98 11.54 22.63
CA GLU A 427 34.98 11.80 23.65
C GLU A 427 34.38 12.05 25.05
N LYS A 428 33.16 12.59 25.13
CA LYS A 428 32.41 12.76 26.39
C LYS A 428 31.79 11.45 26.90
N GLY A 429 31.76 10.41 26.06
CA GLY A 429 31.18 9.10 26.39
C GLY A 429 29.68 9.01 26.19
N ASN A 430 29.03 9.97 25.55
CA ASN A 430 27.62 9.89 25.22
C ASN A 430 27.40 8.80 24.15
N PRO A 431 26.28 8.05 24.18
CA PRO A 431 25.83 7.29 23.05
C PRO A 431 25.38 8.23 21.94
N ILE A 432 25.69 7.88 20.69
CA ILE A 432 25.39 8.69 19.51
C ILE A 432 24.64 7.86 18.47
N LEU A 433 23.56 8.42 17.94
CA LEU A 433 22.83 7.87 16.83
C LEU A 433 22.91 8.83 15.65
N VAL A 434 23.63 8.44 14.61
CA VAL A 434 23.81 9.22 13.38
C VAL A 434 22.82 8.74 12.35
N PHE A 435 21.89 9.60 11.95
CA PHE A 435 20.91 9.31 10.92
C PHE A 435 21.34 9.85 9.56
N ALA A 436 21.46 8.94 8.59
CA ALA A 436 21.73 9.24 7.19
C ALA A 436 20.45 9.13 6.36
N GLY A 437 20.30 9.97 5.35
CA GLY A 437 19.12 9.99 4.47
C GLY A 437 19.08 8.85 3.47
N SER A 438 20.23 8.25 3.17
CA SER A 438 20.32 7.11 2.25
C SER A 438 21.27 6.03 2.78
N VAL A 439 21.21 4.84 2.18
CA VAL A 439 22.15 3.74 2.49
C VAL A 439 23.57 4.13 2.10
N GLU A 440 23.75 4.79 0.96
CA GLU A 440 25.07 5.27 0.51
C GLU A 440 25.69 6.23 1.52
N MET A 441 24.91 7.20 2.00
CA MET A 441 25.37 8.12 3.04
C MET A 441 25.69 7.39 4.36
N SER A 442 24.91 6.36 4.72
CA SER A 442 25.18 5.56 5.91
C SER A 442 26.51 4.80 5.80
N ILE A 443 26.82 4.26 4.64
CA ILE A 443 28.10 3.58 4.34
C ILE A 443 29.26 4.59 4.32
N LEU A 444 29.05 5.76 3.73
CA LEU A 444 30.04 6.84 3.72
C LEU A 444 30.41 7.26 5.15
N TYR A 445 29.43 7.56 6.01
CA TYR A 445 29.67 7.91 7.41
C TYR A 445 30.35 6.76 8.17
N SER A 446 29.96 5.51 7.93
CA SER A 446 30.60 4.33 8.50
C SER A 446 32.07 4.27 8.12
N ASN A 447 32.42 4.42 6.84
CA ASN A 447 33.81 4.41 6.37
C ASN A 447 34.63 5.58 6.96
N LEU A 448 34.05 6.76 7.10
CA LEU A 448 34.70 7.91 7.68
C LEU A 448 34.94 7.72 9.20
N LEU A 449 33.98 7.17 9.94
CA LEU A 449 34.16 6.84 11.37
C LEU A 449 35.22 5.76 11.57
N LEU A 450 35.33 4.77 10.68
CA LEU A 450 36.39 3.76 10.70
C LEU A 450 37.77 4.40 10.51
N ARG A 451 37.92 5.32 9.57
CA ARG A 451 39.16 6.06 9.34
C ARG A 451 39.58 6.89 10.56
N GLU A 452 38.62 7.42 11.29
CA GLU A 452 38.83 8.16 12.52
C GLU A 452 39.05 7.27 13.75
N GLY A 453 39.04 5.93 13.59
CA GLY A 453 39.23 4.96 14.67
C GLY A 453 38.06 4.90 15.66
N ILE A 454 36.87 5.33 15.28
CA ILE A 454 35.66 5.30 16.12
C ILE A 454 34.90 3.99 15.89
N PRO A 455 34.85 3.06 16.85
CA PRO A 455 34.05 1.85 16.75
C PRO A 455 32.56 2.22 16.66
N HIS A 456 31.84 1.59 15.74
CA HIS A 456 30.43 1.87 15.58
C HIS A 456 29.68 0.67 14.99
N ASN A 457 28.37 0.67 15.16
CA ASN A 457 27.44 -0.25 14.50
C ASN A 457 26.79 0.44 13.28
N LEU A 458 26.60 -0.32 12.19
CA LEU A 458 25.86 0.13 11.03
C LEU A 458 24.51 -0.57 10.98
N LEU A 459 23.42 0.21 10.97
CA LEU A 459 22.05 -0.25 10.95
C LEU A 459 21.33 0.26 9.69
N ASN A 460 21.39 -0.54 8.66
CA ASN A 460 20.67 -0.33 7.40
C ASN A 460 19.97 -1.62 6.98
N ALA A 461 19.33 -1.62 5.83
CA ALA A 461 18.60 -2.77 5.33
C ALA A 461 19.40 -4.07 5.21
N ASN A 462 20.70 -3.96 4.95
CA ASN A 462 21.58 -5.13 4.81
C ASN A 462 21.82 -5.86 6.14
N ASN A 463 21.56 -5.22 7.28
CA ASN A 463 21.79 -5.74 8.62
C ASN A 463 20.50 -5.99 9.42
N ALA A 464 19.36 -6.05 8.78
CA ALA A 464 18.04 -6.23 9.40
C ALA A 464 17.96 -7.41 10.39
N PRO A 465 18.56 -8.59 10.17
CA PRO A 465 18.50 -9.70 11.13
C PRO A 465 19.14 -9.39 12.50
N ARG A 466 20.02 -8.39 12.59
CA ARG A 466 20.70 -7.96 13.83
C ARG A 466 20.12 -6.68 14.40
N GLU A 467 19.07 -6.15 13.81
CA GLU A 467 18.50 -4.84 14.17
C GLU A 467 18.18 -4.72 15.66
N ALA A 468 17.46 -5.69 16.21
CA ALA A 468 17.07 -5.68 17.63
C ALA A 468 18.28 -5.65 18.58
N GLN A 469 19.35 -6.36 18.26
CA GLN A 469 20.58 -6.37 19.04
C GLN A 469 21.31 -5.03 18.95
N ILE A 470 21.49 -4.50 17.75
CA ILE A 470 22.17 -3.21 17.52
C ILE A 470 21.45 -2.09 18.26
N ILE A 471 20.12 -2.07 18.23
CA ILE A 471 19.31 -1.06 18.91
C ILE A 471 19.47 -1.16 20.44
N LYS A 472 19.51 -2.36 20.98
CA LYS A 472 19.75 -2.58 22.42
C LYS A 472 21.12 -2.03 22.86
N GLU A 473 22.12 -2.15 21.98
CA GLU A 473 23.48 -1.64 22.23
C GLU A 473 23.58 -0.13 22.03
N SER A 474 22.76 0.47 21.19
CA SER A 474 22.82 1.90 20.81
C SER A 474 22.62 2.88 21.97
N GLY A 475 22.04 2.44 23.08
CA GLY A 475 21.88 3.25 24.30
C GLY A 475 23.01 3.16 25.30
N GLN A 476 24.04 2.35 25.04
CA GLN A 476 25.16 2.12 25.97
C GLN A 476 26.19 3.25 25.90
N LYS A 477 26.92 3.46 27.00
CA LYS A 477 27.94 4.50 27.11
C LYS A 477 28.98 4.38 26.00
N GLY A 478 29.20 5.47 25.25
CA GLY A 478 30.19 5.56 24.17
C GLY A 478 29.79 4.82 22.89
N ALA A 479 28.62 4.19 22.82
CA ALA A 479 28.16 3.53 21.60
C ALA A 479 27.92 4.55 20.49
N VAL A 480 28.36 4.22 19.27
CA VAL A 480 28.05 4.99 18.07
C VAL A 480 27.30 4.06 17.12
N THR A 481 26.15 4.51 16.62
CA THR A 481 25.35 3.76 15.65
C THR A 481 25.03 4.67 14.48
N VAL A 482 25.36 4.23 13.27
CA VAL A 482 24.94 4.89 12.02
C VAL A 482 23.70 4.17 11.53
N ALA A 483 22.62 4.89 11.25
CA ALA A 483 21.34 4.30 10.86
C ALA A 483 20.67 5.07 9.73
N THR A 484 19.87 4.38 8.93
CA THR A 484 18.91 5.03 8.02
C THR A 484 17.60 5.33 8.75
N SER A 485 16.78 6.24 8.21
CA SER A 485 15.54 6.73 8.84
C SER A 485 14.52 5.62 9.17
N MET A 486 14.50 4.54 8.39
CA MET A 486 13.58 3.41 8.58
C MET A 486 14.07 2.40 9.63
N ALA A 487 15.36 2.39 9.94
CA ALA A 487 15.95 1.44 10.85
C ALA A 487 15.54 1.71 12.30
N GLY A 488 15.24 0.66 13.04
CA GLY A 488 14.85 0.73 14.45
C GLY A 488 13.44 1.24 14.71
N ARG A 489 12.58 1.34 13.70
CA ARG A 489 11.20 1.79 13.88
C ARG A 489 10.40 0.80 14.74
N GLY A 490 9.59 1.32 15.69
CA GLY A 490 8.83 0.48 16.63
C GLY A 490 9.65 -0.14 17.75
N THR A 491 10.98 0.09 17.79
CA THR A 491 11.85 -0.45 18.85
C THR A 491 12.35 0.67 19.77
N ASP A 492 12.44 0.39 21.07
CA ASP A 492 12.83 1.34 22.10
C ASP A 492 14.35 1.28 22.41
N ILE A 493 15.00 2.43 22.46
CA ILE A 493 16.41 2.55 22.85
C ILE A 493 16.44 2.91 24.33
N LYS A 494 16.86 1.95 25.17
CA LYS A 494 17.01 2.15 26.61
C LYS A 494 18.41 2.65 26.92
N LEU A 495 18.50 3.70 27.76
CA LEU A 495 19.78 4.24 28.20
C LEU A 495 20.49 3.27 29.15
N GLY A 496 21.78 3.05 28.91
CA GLY A 496 22.64 2.28 29.82
C GLY A 496 22.95 3.04 31.13
N PRO A 497 23.51 2.35 32.12
CA PRO A 497 23.90 2.97 33.38
C PRO A 497 24.84 4.16 33.19
N GLY A 498 24.58 5.29 33.90
CA GLY A 498 25.41 6.50 33.87
C GLY A 498 25.24 7.37 32.60
N VAL A 499 24.47 6.96 31.62
CA VAL A 499 24.27 7.73 30.37
C VAL A 499 23.38 8.96 30.61
N ALA A 500 22.39 8.86 31.49
CA ALA A 500 21.55 9.99 31.84
C ALA A 500 22.32 11.18 32.41
N GLU A 501 23.32 10.89 33.24
CA GLU A 501 24.21 11.91 33.85
C GLU A 501 25.11 12.59 32.82
N LEU A 502 25.44 11.90 31.72
CA LEU A 502 26.17 12.47 30.57
C LEU A 502 25.31 13.35 29.68
N GLY A 503 23.97 13.42 29.92
CA GLY A 503 23.05 14.18 29.11
C GLY A 503 22.23 13.33 28.11
N GLY A 504 22.30 12.00 28.21
CA GLY A 504 21.50 11.04 27.46
C GLY A 504 22.02 10.76 26.06
N LEU A 505 21.16 10.18 25.25
CA LEU A 505 21.41 9.84 23.84
C LEU A 505 21.47 11.11 22.98
N VAL A 506 22.53 11.23 22.17
CA VAL A 506 22.68 12.30 21.19
C VAL A 506 22.27 11.79 19.81
N VAL A 507 21.32 12.47 19.18
CA VAL A 507 20.87 12.19 17.82
C VAL A 507 21.44 13.23 16.87
N VAL A 508 22.16 12.78 15.86
CA VAL A 508 22.74 13.59 14.80
C VAL A 508 22.03 13.25 13.48
N GLY A 509 21.27 14.20 12.94
CA GLY A 509 20.74 14.08 11.57
C GLY A 509 21.75 14.65 10.59
N THR A 510 22.10 13.90 9.55
CA THR A 510 23.07 14.36 8.54
C THR A 510 22.43 15.18 7.43
N GLU A 511 21.11 15.27 7.41
CA GLU A 511 20.29 16.06 6.50
C GLU A 511 18.86 16.21 7.03
N ARG A 512 18.08 17.13 6.45
CA ARG A 512 16.63 17.20 6.69
C ARG A 512 15.94 16.24 5.72
N MET A 513 15.02 15.46 6.25
CA MET A 513 14.28 14.50 5.44
C MET A 513 13.23 15.20 4.58
N MET A 514 12.73 14.53 3.54
CA MET A 514 11.71 15.05 2.64
C MET A 514 10.40 15.46 3.35
N ASN A 515 10.11 14.84 4.51
CA ASN A 515 8.93 15.07 5.33
C ASN A 515 9.32 15.46 6.75
N GLN A 516 8.69 16.48 7.30
CA GLN A 516 8.89 16.95 8.68
C GLN A 516 8.58 15.85 9.70
N ARG A 517 7.64 14.97 9.39
CA ARG A 517 7.27 13.83 10.26
C ARG A 517 8.47 12.91 10.54
N ILE A 518 9.26 12.60 9.53
CA ILE A 518 10.45 11.75 9.67
C ILE A 518 11.48 12.43 10.56
N ASP A 519 11.72 13.73 10.40
CA ASP A 519 12.63 14.48 11.28
C ASP A 519 12.19 14.42 12.75
N LEU A 520 10.89 14.55 13.01
CA LEU A 520 10.31 14.42 14.35
C LEU A 520 10.45 13.00 14.92
N GLN A 521 10.30 11.97 14.08
CA GLN A 521 10.54 10.57 14.47
C GLN A 521 12.01 10.33 14.82
N ILE A 522 12.94 10.86 14.02
CA ILE A 522 14.39 10.82 14.29
C ILE A 522 14.70 11.51 15.62
N ARG A 523 14.23 12.75 15.83
CA ARG A 523 14.36 13.45 17.12
C ARG A 523 13.74 12.66 18.26
N GLY A 524 12.61 11.98 18.02
CA GLY A 524 11.89 11.15 18.99
C GLY A 524 12.62 9.91 19.46
N ARG A 525 13.76 9.55 18.85
CA ARG A 525 14.62 8.47 19.35
C ARG A 525 15.33 8.81 20.65
N SER A 526 15.52 10.07 20.93
CA SER A 526 16.19 10.58 22.15
C SER A 526 15.20 11.27 23.08
N GLY A 527 15.51 11.29 24.38
CA GLY A 527 14.73 12.00 25.41
C GLY A 527 13.35 11.41 25.66
N ARG A 528 13.25 10.09 25.82
CA ARG A 528 12.03 9.34 26.08
C ARG A 528 11.73 9.28 27.57
N GLN A 529 10.46 9.17 27.96
CA GLN A 529 10.00 9.01 29.34
C GLN A 529 10.65 9.96 30.36
N GLY A 530 10.97 11.20 29.92
CA GLY A 530 11.62 12.21 30.77
C GLY A 530 13.14 12.05 30.86
N ASP A 531 13.76 11.18 30.07
CA ASP A 531 15.21 11.08 29.98
C ASP A 531 15.81 12.34 29.33
N PRO A 532 17.02 12.71 29.69
CA PRO A 532 17.78 13.72 29.00
C PRO A 532 18.13 13.25 27.57
N GLY A 533 18.39 14.20 26.72
CA GLY A 533 18.78 13.91 25.35
C GLY A 533 19.07 15.17 24.55
N LEU A 534 19.72 14.99 23.42
CA LEU A 534 20.11 16.10 22.56
C LEU A 534 19.92 15.71 21.11
N THR A 535 19.41 16.64 20.29
CA THR A 535 19.30 16.42 18.86
C THR A 535 19.88 17.59 18.09
N LYS A 536 20.58 17.30 17.00
CA LYS A 536 21.18 18.28 16.12
C LYS A 536 21.15 17.81 14.68
N PHE A 537 20.77 18.70 13.76
CA PHE A 537 20.80 18.41 12.33
C PHE A 537 21.86 19.26 11.63
N PHE A 538 22.56 18.63 10.70
CA PHE A 538 23.53 19.22 9.82
C PHE A 538 22.96 19.16 8.40
N VAL A 539 22.86 20.30 7.74
CA VAL A 539 22.18 20.44 6.44
C VAL A 539 23.12 21.08 5.44
N SER A 540 23.10 20.63 4.22
CA SER A 540 23.79 21.27 3.10
C SER A 540 22.80 21.84 2.09
N LEU A 541 23.19 22.90 1.38
CA LEU A 541 22.43 23.37 0.23
C LEU A 541 22.52 22.39 -0.96
N GLU A 542 23.43 21.42 -0.90
CA GLU A 542 23.57 20.31 -1.85
C GLU A 542 22.85 19.03 -1.43
N ASP A 543 22.09 19.00 -0.31
CA ASP A 543 21.27 17.86 0.07
C ASP A 543 20.11 17.67 -0.93
N ASP A 544 19.65 16.45 -1.10
CA ASP A 544 18.60 16.10 -2.06
C ASP A 544 17.31 16.90 -1.85
N LEU A 545 16.98 17.22 -0.59
CA LEU A 545 15.85 18.11 -0.29
C LEU A 545 16.01 19.48 -0.96
N MET A 546 17.23 20.05 -0.93
CA MET A 546 17.52 21.37 -1.47
C MET A 546 17.67 21.34 -2.98
N LYS A 547 18.24 20.27 -3.54
CA LYS A 547 18.34 20.06 -5.00
C LYS A 547 16.97 19.93 -5.65
N ASN A 548 16.07 19.15 -5.03
CA ASN A 548 14.77 18.84 -5.62
C ASN A 548 13.69 19.91 -5.34
N TRP A 549 13.80 20.65 -4.23
CA TRP A 549 12.76 21.57 -3.74
C TRP A 549 13.26 22.96 -3.37
N GLY A 550 14.54 23.19 -3.48
CA GLY A 550 15.14 24.53 -3.33
C GLY A 550 14.86 25.41 -4.54
N PRO A 551 15.07 26.74 -4.45
CA PRO A 551 14.97 27.60 -5.61
C PRO A 551 16.21 27.48 -6.51
N ASP A 552 16.02 27.60 -7.82
CA ASP A 552 17.02 27.37 -8.89
C ASP A 552 18.35 28.14 -8.68
N TRP A 553 18.28 29.37 -8.11
CA TRP A 553 19.51 30.15 -7.85
C TRP A 553 20.48 29.53 -6.85
N ILE A 554 20.04 28.49 -6.11
CA ILE A 554 20.95 27.74 -5.23
C ILE A 554 21.98 27.00 -6.05
N GLN A 555 21.61 26.42 -7.16
CA GLN A 555 22.51 25.67 -8.04
C GLN A 555 23.61 26.58 -8.60
N ASP A 556 23.26 27.82 -8.99
CA ASP A 556 24.23 28.81 -9.44
C ASP A 556 25.28 29.17 -8.35
N THR A 557 24.90 28.96 -7.07
CA THR A 557 25.77 29.38 -5.95
C THR A 557 26.94 28.41 -5.73
N TYR A 558 26.89 27.14 -6.20
CA TYR A 558 28.01 26.22 -6.05
C TYR A 558 28.84 26.01 -7.34
N GLN A 559 28.37 26.42 -8.49
CA GLN A 559 29.15 26.26 -9.75
C GLN A 559 30.45 27.08 -9.76
N ASP A 560 30.51 28.18 -9.00
CA ASP A 560 31.67 29.05 -8.86
C ASP A 560 32.54 28.77 -7.63
N TYR A 561 32.39 27.57 -6.98
CA TYR A 561 32.97 27.34 -5.65
C TYR A 561 34.15 26.40 -5.67
N ASP A 562 35.34 26.92 -5.27
CA ASP A 562 36.53 26.09 -5.07
C ASP A 562 36.46 25.37 -3.71
N VAL A 563 36.20 24.05 -3.78
CA VAL A 563 35.96 23.19 -2.60
C VAL A 563 37.25 22.99 -1.80
N ASP A 564 38.40 22.96 -2.43
CA ASP A 564 39.68 22.57 -1.78
C ASP A 564 40.20 23.60 -0.78
N GLU A 565 39.96 24.89 -0.98
CA GLU A 565 40.42 25.93 -0.06
C GLU A 565 39.64 26.02 1.26
N ARG A 566 38.42 25.42 1.34
CA ARG A 566 37.50 25.61 2.49
C ARG A 566 37.20 24.37 3.34
N ILE A 567 37.56 23.18 2.95
CA ILE A 567 37.36 21.95 3.76
C ILE A 567 38.00 22.14 5.14
N GLY A 568 39.09 22.88 5.29
CA GLY A 568 39.74 23.21 6.56
C GLY A 568 39.07 24.34 7.38
N SER A 569 38.04 25.02 6.84
CA SER A 569 37.40 26.19 7.47
C SER A 569 35.89 26.20 7.36
N ALA A 570 35.24 25.03 7.42
CA ALA A 570 33.77 24.89 7.30
C ALA A 570 33.03 25.89 8.20
N LYS A 571 32.31 26.83 7.59
CA LYS A 571 31.55 27.88 8.32
C LYS A 571 30.07 27.72 8.07
N ALA A 572 29.33 27.50 9.16
CA ALA A 572 27.89 27.44 9.09
C ALA A 572 27.27 28.75 8.58
N LEU A 573 26.25 28.63 7.72
CA LEU A 573 25.44 29.74 7.23
C LEU A 573 24.44 30.16 8.32
N THR A 574 24.77 31.22 9.07
CA THR A 574 24.01 31.64 10.26
C THR A 574 22.79 32.51 9.98
N LYS A 575 22.66 33.10 8.76
CA LYS A 575 21.56 34.00 8.42
C LYS A 575 20.21 33.27 8.42
N ARG A 576 19.20 33.87 9.05
CA ARG A 576 17.82 33.30 9.13
C ARG A 576 17.21 32.94 7.78
N LYS A 577 17.62 33.60 6.69
CA LYS A 577 17.16 33.29 5.33
C LYS A 577 17.39 31.83 4.94
N TYR A 578 18.53 31.23 5.33
CA TYR A 578 18.86 29.86 4.96
C TYR A 578 17.99 28.84 5.71
N ARG A 579 17.67 29.08 6.98
CA ARG A 579 16.71 28.24 7.72
C ARG A 579 15.33 28.28 7.09
N ASN A 580 14.84 29.47 6.78
CA ASN A 580 13.55 29.63 6.12
C ASN A 580 13.54 28.96 4.73
N LEU A 581 14.69 28.87 4.09
CA LEU A 581 14.83 28.24 2.78
C LEU A 581 14.65 26.71 2.90
N VAL A 582 15.34 26.08 3.86
CA VAL A 582 15.21 24.64 4.13
C VAL A 582 13.78 24.28 4.55
N GLU A 583 13.16 25.10 5.41
CA GLU A 583 11.76 24.91 5.82
C GLU A 583 10.80 25.02 4.62
N ARG A 584 11.02 25.97 3.70
CA ARG A 584 10.21 26.10 2.49
C ARG A 584 10.37 24.92 1.53
N ALA A 585 11.59 24.43 1.35
CA ALA A 585 11.86 23.25 0.53
C ALA A 585 11.15 22.01 1.10
N GLN A 586 11.21 21.81 2.42
CA GLN A 586 10.52 20.71 3.07
C GLN A 586 8.99 20.81 2.95
N ASN A 587 8.43 22.01 3.15
CA ASN A 587 6.98 22.24 2.95
C ASN A 587 6.56 22.01 1.50
N ALA A 588 7.38 22.38 0.53
CA ALA A 588 7.11 22.12 -0.89
C ALA A 588 7.11 20.63 -1.21
N SER A 589 8.09 19.89 -0.69
CA SER A 589 8.15 18.42 -0.80
C SER A 589 6.92 17.76 -0.21
N GLU A 590 6.52 18.17 1.00
CA GLU A 590 5.36 17.61 1.70
C GLU A 590 4.05 17.92 0.96
N SER A 591 3.88 19.13 0.47
CA SER A 591 2.71 19.54 -0.33
C SER A 591 2.62 18.76 -1.64
N SER A 592 3.74 18.52 -2.30
CA SER A 592 3.79 17.68 -3.51
C SER A 592 3.43 16.23 -3.22
N GLY A 593 3.95 15.65 -2.14
CA GLY A 593 3.60 14.31 -1.69
C GLY A 593 2.10 14.18 -1.39
N GLN A 594 1.51 15.15 -0.70
CA GLN A 594 0.06 15.19 -0.44
C GLN A 594 -0.75 15.28 -1.75
N ALA A 595 -0.34 16.15 -2.68
CA ALA A 595 -0.99 16.26 -3.98
C ALA A 595 -0.92 14.94 -4.78
N SER A 596 0.21 14.24 -4.74
CA SER A 596 0.39 12.93 -5.38
C SER A 596 -0.54 11.86 -4.79
N ARG A 597 -0.64 11.76 -3.45
CA ARG A 597 -1.55 10.83 -2.77
C ARG A 597 -3.01 11.13 -3.08
N ARG A 598 -3.39 12.41 -3.08
CA ARG A 598 -4.73 12.84 -3.46
C ARG A 598 -5.05 12.44 -4.90
N MET A 599 -4.15 12.69 -5.83
CA MET A 599 -4.33 12.31 -7.24
C MET A 599 -4.45 10.78 -7.40
N THR A 600 -3.66 10.00 -6.68
CA THR A 600 -3.77 8.53 -6.65
C THR A 600 -5.15 8.08 -6.17
N LEU A 601 -5.67 8.71 -5.10
CA LEU A 601 -7.00 8.41 -4.58
C LEU A 601 -8.10 8.80 -5.58
N GLU A 602 -8.02 9.98 -6.19
CA GLU A 602 -8.99 10.46 -7.18
C GLU A 602 -9.05 9.53 -8.41
N PHE A 603 -7.92 9.09 -8.94
CA PHE A 603 -7.89 8.09 -10.01
C PHE A 603 -8.46 6.74 -9.59
N ALA A 604 -8.22 6.33 -8.35
CA ALA A 604 -8.70 5.05 -7.83
C ALA A 604 -10.20 5.04 -7.55
N GLU A 605 -10.86 6.20 -7.44
CA GLU A 605 -12.27 6.29 -7.07
C GLU A 605 -13.19 5.59 -8.08
N SER A 606 -12.98 5.80 -9.39
CA SER A 606 -13.75 5.12 -10.44
C SER A 606 -13.59 3.60 -10.36
N MET A 607 -12.37 3.12 -10.15
CA MET A 607 -12.10 1.69 -10.00
C MET A 607 -12.74 1.13 -8.74
N ASN A 608 -12.73 1.90 -7.65
CA ASN A 608 -13.35 1.51 -6.38
C ASN A 608 -14.86 1.32 -6.52
N ILE A 609 -15.55 2.26 -7.19
CA ILE A 609 -17.00 2.16 -7.46
C ILE A 609 -17.29 0.95 -8.35
N GLN A 610 -16.56 0.78 -9.43
CA GLN A 610 -16.74 -0.35 -10.35
C GLN A 610 -16.49 -1.69 -9.66
N ARG A 611 -15.43 -1.78 -8.84
CA ARG A 611 -15.09 -2.97 -8.05
C ARG A 611 -16.21 -3.31 -7.08
N ALA A 612 -16.74 -2.34 -6.35
CA ALA A 612 -17.84 -2.58 -5.41
C ALA A 612 -19.06 -3.21 -6.11
N ILE A 613 -19.43 -2.69 -7.29
CA ILE A 613 -20.54 -3.22 -8.10
C ILE A 613 -20.24 -4.67 -8.54
N VAL A 614 -19.05 -4.92 -9.06
CA VAL A 614 -18.68 -6.26 -9.58
C VAL A 614 -18.59 -7.27 -8.45
N TYR A 615 -17.97 -6.90 -7.32
CA TYR A 615 -17.79 -7.82 -6.19
C TYR A 615 -19.11 -8.13 -5.49
N GLU A 616 -20.00 -7.15 -5.32
CA GLU A 616 -21.35 -7.39 -4.81
C GLU A 616 -22.15 -8.37 -5.72
N GLU A 617 -22.04 -8.24 -7.03
CA GLU A 617 -22.68 -9.16 -7.98
C GLU A 617 -22.06 -10.57 -7.89
N ARG A 618 -20.73 -10.68 -7.80
CA ARG A 618 -20.02 -11.95 -7.62
C ARG A 618 -20.40 -12.64 -6.30
N ASP A 619 -20.39 -11.91 -5.18
CA ASP A 619 -20.75 -12.44 -3.88
C ASP A 619 -22.18 -12.96 -3.83
N ARG A 620 -23.10 -12.23 -4.46
CA ARG A 620 -24.47 -12.68 -4.60
C ARG A 620 -24.57 -14.00 -5.37
N LEU A 621 -23.82 -14.15 -6.47
CA LEU A 621 -23.81 -15.37 -7.28
C LEU A 621 -23.15 -16.55 -6.54
N ILE A 622 -22.08 -16.30 -5.79
CA ILE A 622 -21.38 -17.32 -4.99
C ILE A 622 -22.28 -17.86 -3.87
N LYS A 623 -23.01 -16.96 -3.20
CA LYS A 623 -23.88 -17.29 -2.05
C LYS A 623 -25.28 -17.77 -2.45
N GLN A 624 -25.68 -17.59 -3.71
CA GLN A 624 -27.03 -17.98 -4.18
C GLN A 624 -27.13 -19.50 -4.29
N GLU A 625 -28.07 -20.08 -3.57
CA GLU A 625 -28.40 -21.50 -3.66
C GLU A 625 -29.34 -21.80 -4.86
N GLY A 626 -29.22 -23.00 -5.43
CA GLY A 626 -30.07 -23.46 -6.52
C GLY A 626 -29.70 -22.90 -7.90
N ARG A 627 -30.58 -23.18 -8.89
CA ARG A 627 -30.39 -22.81 -10.28
C ARG A 627 -30.52 -21.31 -10.52
N LEU A 628 -29.74 -20.81 -11.49
CA LEU A 628 -29.65 -19.40 -11.86
C LEU A 628 -30.44 -19.09 -13.15
N ASP A 629 -31.50 -19.85 -13.42
CA ASP A 629 -32.25 -19.78 -14.70
C ASP A 629 -32.73 -18.37 -15.05
N ASP A 630 -33.20 -17.59 -14.06
CA ASP A 630 -33.63 -16.21 -14.25
C ASP A 630 -32.51 -15.28 -14.75
N ILE A 631 -31.29 -15.48 -14.22
CA ILE A 631 -30.11 -14.70 -14.62
C ILE A 631 -29.67 -15.10 -16.02
N VAL A 632 -29.66 -16.40 -16.29
CA VAL A 632 -29.34 -16.96 -17.62
C VAL A 632 -30.34 -16.44 -18.67
N GLU A 633 -31.63 -16.52 -18.40
CA GLU A 633 -32.67 -16.03 -19.32
C GLU A 633 -32.54 -14.54 -19.61
N LYS A 634 -32.34 -13.72 -18.56
CA LYS A 634 -32.16 -12.26 -18.73
C LYS A 634 -30.91 -11.92 -19.55
N ALA A 635 -29.80 -12.64 -19.34
CA ALA A 635 -28.57 -12.45 -20.11
C ALA A 635 -28.77 -12.80 -21.58
N LEU A 636 -29.37 -13.99 -21.88
CA LEU A 636 -29.68 -14.42 -23.25
C LEU A 636 -30.59 -13.42 -23.98
N ARG A 637 -31.69 -13.00 -23.35
CA ARG A 637 -32.59 -12.02 -23.93
C ARG A 637 -31.93 -10.69 -24.22
N SER A 638 -31.12 -10.19 -23.28
CA SER A 638 -30.39 -8.94 -23.44
C SER A 638 -29.40 -8.98 -24.60
N VAL A 639 -28.60 -10.07 -24.70
CA VAL A 639 -27.63 -10.24 -25.77
C VAL A 639 -28.30 -10.44 -27.13
N PHE A 640 -29.31 -11.29 -27.22
CA PHE A 640 -29.99 -11.57 -28.47
C PHE A 640 -30.76 -10.36 -29.04
N SER A 641 -31.38 -9.57 -28.15
CA SER A 641 -31.97 -8.29 -28.54
C SER A 641 -30.93 -7.32 -29.08
N SER A 642 -29.80 -7.19 -28.40
CA SER A 642 -28.68 -6.35 -28.88
C SER A 642 -28.17 -6.78 -30.24
N VAL A 643 -27.93 -8.07 -30.44
CA VAL A 643 -27.46 -8.66 -31.71
C VAL A 643 -28.46 -8.42 -32.87
N ALA A 644 -29.75 -8.62 -32.60
CA ALA A 644 -30.80 -8.38 -33.62
C ALA A 644 -30.86 -6.90 -34.07
N HIS A 645 -30.37 -5.95 -33.24
CA HIS A 645 -30.39 -4.52 -33.56
C HIS A 645 -29.06 -4.01 -34.14
N LYS A 646 -27.93 -4.71 -33.95
CA LYS A 646 -26.65 -4.29 -34.49
C LYS A 646 -26.63 -4.26 -36.00
N LYS A 647 -26.11 -3.17 -36.61
CA LYS A 647 -26.00 -2.98 -38.07
C LYS A 647 -25.05 -4.01 -38.70
N GLU A 648 -24.10 -4.48 -37.97
CA GLU A 648 -23.10 -5.48 -38.32
C GLU A 648 -23.74 -6.81 -38.76
N TYR A 649 -24.81 -7.22 -38.09
CA TYR A 649 -25.56 -8.46 -38.40
C TYR A 649 -26.78 -8.25 -39.30
N LYS A 650 -26.76 -7.25 -40.19
CA LYS A 650 -27.78 -7.06 -41.23
C LYS A 650 -27.61 -8.00 -42.40
N GLU A 651 -26.40 -8.52 -42.61
CA GLU A 651 -26.08 -9.48 -43.66
C GLU A 651 -26.32 -10.91 -43.15
N PRO A 652 -26.98 -11.81 -43.93
CA PRO A 652 -27.23 -13.19 -43.50
C PRO A 652 -26.00 -13.96 -43.14
N VAL A 653 -24.91 -13.79 -43.88
CA VAL A 653 -23.63 -14.49 -43.63
C VAL A 653 -23.01 -14.05 -42.32
N ALA A 654 -23.03 -12.76 -42.00
CA ALA A 654 -22.50 -12.22 -40.74
C ALA A 654 -23.32 -12.69 -39.54
N PHE A 655 -24.64 -12.77 -39.68
CA PHE A 655 -25.52 -13.30 -38.64
C PHE A 655 -25.33 -14.80 -38.44
N TYR A 656 -25.19 -15.59 -39.48
CA TYR A 656 -24.90 -17.01 -39.39
C TYR A 656 -23.56 -17.27 -38.72
N ARG A 657 -22.53 -16.50 -39.08
CA ARG A 657 -21.22 -16.58 -38.45
C ARG A 657 -21.29 -16.25 -36.95
N TYR A 658 -22.05 -15.22 -36.59
CA TYR A 658 -22.29 -14.90 -35.18
C TYR A 658 -22.86 -16.10 -34.40
N ILE A 659 -23.83 -16.84 -34.99
CA ILE A 659 -24.43 -18.01 -34.35
C ILE A 659 -23.38 -19.10 -34.14
N LEU A 660 -22.56 -19.40 -35.15
CA LEU A 660 -21.51 -20.40 -35.04
C LEU A 660 -20.45 -20.04 -34.00
N ASP A 661 -20.09 -18.77 -33.92
CA ASP A 661 -19.03 -18.29 -33.02
C ASP A 661 -19.51 -18.10 -31.57
N ASN A 662 -20.84 -17.99 -31.32
CA ASN A 662 -21.32 -17.57 -29.98
C ASN A 662 -22.53 -18.37 -29.46
N VAL A 663 -23.25 -19.13 -30.27
CA VAL A 663 -24.51 -19.77 -29.84
C VAL A 663 -24.51 -21.28 -30.04
N SER A 664 -24.21 -21.77 -31.21
CA SER A 664 -24.19 -23.22 -31.48
C SER A 664 -23.31 -23.55 -32.67
N TYR A 665 -22.53 -24.65 -32.56
CA TYR A 665 -21.74 -25.18 -33.67
C TYR A 665 -22.56 -25.96 -34.70
N GLN A 666 -23.83 -26.29 -34.40
CA GLN A 666 -24.70 -27.12 -35.21
C GLN A 666 -25.97 -26.36 -35.60
N VAL A 667 -25.88 -25.50 -36.60
CA VAL A 667 -27.02 -24.71 -37.09
C VAL A 667 -27.22 -24.97 -38.56
N ASP A 668 -28.45 -25.23 -38.92
CA ASP A 668 -28.86 -25.36 -40.31
C ASP A 668 -28.80 -24.01 -41.05
N PRO A 669 -27.91 -23.84 -42.05
CA PRO A 669 -27.78 -22.60 -42.81
C PRO A 669 -29.06 -22.13 -43.48
N GLU A 670 -29.91 -23.06 -43.94
CA GLU A 670 -31.15 -22.70 -44.63
C GLU A 670 -32.18 -22.10 -43.68
N LYS A 671 -32.30 -22.68 -42.47
CA LYS A 671 -33.17 -22.12 -41.42
C LYS A 671 -32.69 -20.75 -40.96
N ALA A 672 -31.40 -20.58 -40.79
CA ALA A 672 -30.83 -19.28 -40.44
C ALA A 672 -31.11 -18.21 -41.51
N HIS A 673 -31.07 -18.59 -42.77
CA HIS A 673 -31.38 -17.70 -43.90
C HIS A 673 -32.86 -17.29 -43.99
N GLN A 674 -33.77 -18.21 -43.65
CA GLN A 674 -35.24 -17.95 -43.69
C GLN A 674 -35.68 -17.03 -42.54
N THR A 675 -35.01 -17.05 -41.39
CA THR A 675 -35.35 -16.25 -40.20
C THR A 675 -34.81 -14.82 -40.25
N PHE A 676 -34.04 -14.47 -41.28
CA PHE A 676 -33.40 -13.18 -41.44
C PHE A 676 -34.35 -11.99 -41.70
N ARG A 677 -35.63 -12.18 -41.81
CA ARG A 677 -36.61 -11.21 -42.30
C ARG A 677 -36.95 -10.06 -41.34
N SER A 678 -36.88 -10.26 -40.02
CA SER A 678 -37.15 -9.21 -39.02
C SER A 678 -36.29 -9.37 -37.76
N LYS A 679 -36.20 -8.31 -36.95
CA LYS A 679 -35.49 -8.35 -35.66
C LYS A 679 -36.10 -9.41 -34.73
N LYS A 680 -37.43 -9.43 -34.62
CA LYS A 680 -38.13 -10.35 -33.75
C LYS A 680 -37.94 -11.82 -34.17
N THR A 681 -37.88 -12.10 -35.46
CA THR A 681 -37.61 -13.47 -35.94
C THR A 681 -36.18 -13.89 -35.65
N LYS A 682 -35.22 -12.98 -35.71
CA LYS A 682 -33.83 -13.26 -35.29
C LYS A 682 -33.75 -13.58 -33.80
N GLU A 683 -34.35 -12.76 -32.94
CA GLU A 683 -34.38 -12.99 -31.49
C GLU A 683 -35.01 -14.33 -31.15
N ASN A 684 -36.17 -14.66 -31.74
CA ASN A 684 -36.85 -15.93 -31.50
C ASN A 684 -35.99 -17.14 -31.95
N PHE A 685 -35.35 -17.02 -33.10
CA PHE A 685 -34.49 -18.08 -33.61
C PHE A 685 -33.26 -18.34 -32.72
N LEU A 686 -32.59 -17.26 -32.29
CA LEU A 686 -31.48 -17.38 -31.31
C LEU A 686 -31.96 -18.01 -30.03
N TRP A 687 -33.14 -17.65 -29.55
CA TRP A 687 -33.75 -18.19 -28.35
C TRP A 687 -34.03 -19.70 -28.44
N GLU A 688 -34.64 -20.15 -29.57
CA GLU A 688 -34.91 -21.58 -29.79
C GLU A 688 -33.63 -22.42 -29.80
N ILE A 689 -32.60 -21.94 -30.49
CA ILE A 689 -31.31 -22.62 -30.53
C ILE A 689 -30.70 -22.68 -29.12
N ALA A 690 -30.65 -21.56 -28.43
CA ALA A 690 -30.06 -21.48 -27.09
C ALA A 690 -30.79 -22.39 -26.10
N LYS A 691 -32.12 -22.45 -26.17
CA LYS A 691 -32.92 -23.32 -25.31
C LYS A 691 -32.61 -24.79 -25.57
N SER A 692 -32.53 -25.18 -26.83
CA SER A 692 -32.17 -26.56 -27.21
C SER A 692 -30.79 -26.95 -26.77
N GLU A 693 -29.80 -26.06 -26.90
CA GLU A 693 -28.41 -26.27 -26.43
C GLU A 693 -28.34 -26.42 -24.92
N LEU A 694 -29.06 -25.59 -24.15
CA LEU A 694 -29.09 -25.66 -22.71
C LEU A 694 -29.79 -26.93 -22.20
N GLU A 695 -30.96 -27.29 -22.81
CA GLU A 695 -31.67 -28.51 -22.45
C GLU A 695 -30.81 -29.75 -22.65
N ALA A 696 -30.10 -29.83 -23.78
CA ALA A 696 -29.17 -30.96 -24.03
C ALA A 696 -28.06 -31.03 -23.01
N LYS A 697 -27.51 -29.88 -22.57
CA LYS A 697 -26.47 -29.84 -21.51
C LYS A 697 -27.03 -30.22 -20.15
N TYR A 698 -28.22 -29.76 -19.81
CA TYR A 698 -28.84 -30.03 -18.52
C TYR A 698 -29.21 -31.51 -18.39
N GLU A 699 -29.57 -32.16 -19.50
CA GLU A 699 -29.79 -33.62 -19.53
C GLU A 699 -28.49 -34.40 -19.19
N VAL A 700 -27.35 -33.94 -19.71
CA VAL A 700 -26.03 -34.56 -19.39
C VAL A 700 -25.60 -34.31 -17.95
N LEU A 701 -25.86 -33.11 -17.42
CA LEU A 701 -25.51 -32.72 -16.05
C LEU A 701 -26.37 -33.42 -14.97
N GLY A 702 -27.60 -33.74 -15.28
CA GLY A 702 -28.51 -34.59 -14.51
C GLY A 702 -29.16 -33.95 -13.30
N THR A 703 -28.42 -33.46 -12.29
CA THR A 703 -29.02 -32.89 -11.07
C THR A 703 -29.05 -31.36 -11.05
N ASP A 704 -30.02 -30.80 -10.32
CA ASP A 704 -30.14 -29.34 -10.20
C ASP A 704 -28.93 -28.69 -9.53
N GLU A 705 -28.24 -29.39 -8.61
CA GLU A 705 -27.02 -28.89 -7.98
C GLU A 705 -25.88 -28.75 -8.98
N VAL A 706 -25.69 -29.75 -9.84
CA VAL A 706 -24.63 -29.75 -10.85
C VAL A 706 -24.94 -28.70 -11.94
N ILE A 707 -26.22 -28.55 -12.32
CA ILE A 707 -26.67 -27.51 -13.24
C ILE A 707 -26.40 -26.13 -12.65
N ALA A 708 -26.75 -25.91 -11.37
CA ALA A 708 -26.50 -24.67 -10.68
C ALA A 708 -25.00 -24.34 -10.61
N GLN A 709 -24.16 -25.35 -10.34
CA GLN A 709 -22.69 -25.19 -10.33
C GLN A 709 -22.16 -24.82 -11.72
N PHE A 710 -22.62 -25.49 -12.78
CA PHE A 710 -22.26 -25.16 -14.17
C PHE A 710 -22.63 -23.72 -14.53
N GLN A 711 -23.88 -23.32 -14.24
CA GLN A 711 -24.34 -21.96 -14.49
C GLN A 711 -23.51 -20.93 -13.75
N ARG A 712 -23.23 -21.18 -12.46
CA ARG A 712 -22.39 -20.29 -11.62
C ARG A 712 -20.98 -20.15 -12.17
N MET A 713 -20.33 -21.25 -12.52
CA MET A 713 -18.99 -21.23 -13.11
C MET A 713 -18.94 -20.48 -14.44
N ALA A 714 -19.92 -20.71 -15.32
CA ALA A 714 -20.01 -20.03 -16.62
C ALA A 714 -20.16 -18.51 -16.47
N ILE A 715 -20.98 -18.09 -15.49
CA ILE A 715 -21.26 -16.67 -15.22
C ILE A 715 -20.07 -16.00 -14.57
N LEU A 716 -19.52 -16.58 -13.48
CA LEU A 716 -18.38 -16.02 -12.75
C LEU A 716 -17.16 -15.90 -13.66
N LYS A 717 -16.84 -16.94 -14.45
CA LYS A 717 -15.73 -16.89 -15.41
C LYS A 717 -15.86 -15.72 -16.37
N ALA A 718 -17.07 -15.47 -16.90
CA ALA A 718 -17.31 -14.35 -17.80
C ALA A 718 -17.12 -12.99 -17.12
N ILE A 719 -17.58 -12.84 -15.88
CA ILE A 719 -17.39 -11.62 -15.09
C ILE A 719 -15.91 -11.42 -14.81
N ASP A 720 -15.21 -12.44 -14.32
CA ASP A 720 -13.81 -12.36 -13.87
C ASP A 720 -12.86 -12.02 -15.01
N GLU A 721 -12.98 -12.70 -16.16
CA GLU A 721 -12.15 -12.43 -17.34
C GLU A 721 -12.29 -10.98 -17.82
N ASN A 722 -13.53 -10.50 -17.92
CA ASN A 722 -13.79 -9.13 -18.36
C ASN A 722 -13.42 -8.09 -17.31
N TRP A 723 -13.54 -8.42 -16.02
CA TRP A 723 -13.12 -7.54 -14.93
C TRP A 723 -11.59 -7.37 -14.88
N VAL A 724 -10.84 -8.45 -15.06
CA VAL A 724 -9.37 -8.39 -15.17
C VAL A 724 -8.93 -7.49 -16.32
N GLU A 725 -9.57 -7.60 -17.49
CA GLU A 725 -9.30 -6.70 -18.62
C GLU A 725 -9.61 -5.24 -18.30
N GLN A 726 -10.71 -4.98 -17.60
CA GLN A 726 -11.09 -3.63 -17.17
C GLN A 726 -10.12 -3.03 -16.16
N VAL A 727 -9.68 -3.80 -15.15
CA VAL A 727 -8.69 -3.35 -14.16
C VAL A 727 -7.40 -2.96 -14.85
N ASP A 728 -6.91 -3.83 -15.74
CA ASP A 728 -5.71 -3.60 -16.48
C ASP A 728 -5.81 -2.38 -17.42
N TYR A 729 -6.92 -2.24 -18.12
CA TYR A 729 -7.20 -1.09 -18.97
C TYR A 729 -7.18 0.24 -18.18
N LEU A 730 -7.84 0.28 -17.01
CA LEU A 730 -7.86 1.48 -16.18
C LEU A 730 -6.48 1.83 -15.59
N GLN A 731 -5.67 0.83 -15.25
CA GLN A 731 -4.29 1.06 -14.81
C GLN A 731 -3.43 1.68 -15.92
N GLN A 732 -3.56 1.18 -17.15
CA GLN A 732 -2.86 1.75 -18.30
C GLN A 732 -3.34 3.16 -18.66
N LEU A 733 -4.65 3.38 -18.63
CA LEU A 733 -5.24 4.70 -18.87
C LEU A 733 -4.73 5.72 -17.83
N ARG A 734 -4.65 5.34 -16.56
CA ARG A 734 -4.07 6.18 -15.50
C ARG A 734 -2.63 6.55 -15.80
N MET A 735 -1.80 5.58 -16.17
CA MET A 735 -0.38 5.84 -16.51
C MET A 735 -0.24 6.76 -17.73
N ALA A 736 -1.05 6.56 -18.75
CA ALA A 736 -1.03 7.38 -19.96
C ALA A 736 -1.44 8.84 -19.67
N LEU A 737 -2.48 9.06 -18.86
CA LEU A 737 -2.98 10.38 -18.54
C LEU A 737 -2.13 11.12 -17.48
N SER A 738 -1.54 10.41 -16.53
CA SER A 738 -0.64 11.02 -15.54
C SER A 738 0.64 11.60 -16.15
N GLY A 739 1.04 11.16 -17.35
CA GLY A 739 2.15 11.70 -18.14
C GLY A 739 1.81 12.90 -19.04
N GLN A 740 0.51 13.20 -19.25
CA GLN A 740 0.05 14.21 -20.23
C GLN A 740 -0.26 15.58 -19.59
N TYR A 741 0.72 16.23 -18.98
CA TYR A 741 0.52 17.59 -18.41
C TYR A 741 0.44 18.74 -19.41
N THR A 742 0.54 18.47 -20.72
CA THR A 742 0.55 19.49 -21.78
C THR A 742 -0.78 19.66 -22.50
N SER A 743 -1.80 18.83 -22.20
CA SER A 743 -3.12 18.98 -22.81
C SER A 743 -3.93 20.06 -22.05
N GLN A 744 -4.72 20.85 -22.80
CA GLN A 744 -5.63 21.86 -22.21
C GLN A 744 -6.82 21.21 -21.44
N LYS A 745 -6.92 19.87 -21.41
CA LYS A 745 -7.97 19.14 -20.71
C LYS A 745 -7.48 18.67 -19.35
N ASN A 746 -8.39 18.65 -18.39
CA ASN A 746 -8.11 18.09 -17.07
C ASN A 746 -8.01 16.54 -17.19
N PRO A 747 -6.84 15.94 -16.87
CA PRO A 747 -6.63 14.51 -17.00
C PRO A 747 -7.62 13.65 -16.20
N LEU A 748 -8.07 14.13 -15.04
CA LEU A 748 -9.06 13.43 -14.21
C LEU A 748 -10.43 13.36 -14.88
N VAL A 749 -10.87 14.45 -15.50
CA VAL A 749 -12.17 14.46 -16.20
C VAL A 749 -12.15 13.49 -17.38
N GLU A 750 -11.07 13.47 -18.15
CA GLU A 750 -10.89 12.54 -19.26
C GLU A 750 -10.84 11.08 -18.75
N PHE A 751 -10.14 10.83 -17.66
CA PHE A 751 -10.12 9.52 -17.02
C PHE A 751 -11.52 9.06 -16.60
N PHE A 752 -12.28 9.89 -15.90
CA PHE A 752 -13.61 9.52 -15.44
C PHE A 752 -14.59 9.24 -16.59
N GLN A 753 -14.52 10.04 -17.65
CA GLN A 753 -15.36 9.81 -18.84
C GLN A 753 -15.04 8.47 -19.50
N GLU A 754 -13.77 8.18 -19.71
CA GLU A 754 -13.34 6.94 -20.35
C GLU A 754 -13.57 5.73 -19.44
N ALA A 755 -13.33 5.87 -18.13
CA ALA A 755 -13.60 4.81 -17.14
C ALA A 755 -15.08 4.42 -17.10
N TYR A 756 -16.00 5.39 -17.21
CA TYR A 756 -17.43 5.12 -17.29
C TYR A 756 -17.79 4.37 -18.58
N GLN A 757 -17.30 4.85 -19.72
CA GLN A 757 -17.59 4.24 -21.02
C GLN A 757 -17.00 2.83 -21.15
N SER A 758 -15.77 2.63 -20.65
CA SER A 758 -15.12 1.32 -20.65
C SER A 758 -15.85 0.31 -19.78
N PHE A 759 -16.35 0.75 -18.62
CA PHE A 759 -17.14 -0.11 -17.72
C PHE A 759 -18.45 -0.56 -18.36
N ASP A 760 -19.11 0.32 -19.09
CA ASP A 760 -20.35 -0.06 -19.79
C ASP A 760 -20.08 -1.04 -20.95
N ARG A 761 -18.96 -0.85 -21.68
CA ARG A 761 -18.48 -1.82 -22.67
C ARG A 761 -18.14 -3.17 -22.02
N MET A 762 -17.46 -3.18 -20.89
CA MET A 762 -17.10 -4.37 -20.13
C MET A 762 -18.34 -5.17 -19.71
N LYS A 763 -19.38 -4.51 -19.16
CA LYS A 763 -20.65 -5.18 -18.81
C LYS A 763 -21.34 -5.82 -20.02
N GLY A 764 -21.26 -5.19 -21.17
CA GLY A 764 -21.75 -5.76 -22.43
C GLY A 764 -20.97 -7.01 -22.84
N ALA A 765 -19.64 -6.92 -22.83
CA ALA A 765 -18.75 -8.01 -23.17
C ALA A 765 -18.89 -9.20 -22.19
N ALA A 766 -19.03 -8.94 -20.89
CA ALA A 766 -19.26 -9.98 -19.89
C ALA A 766 -20.57 -10.76 -20.16
N LYS A 767 -21.65 -10.08 -20.56
CA LYS A 767 -22.91 -10.75 -20.95
C LYS A 767 -22.74 -11.59 -22.20
N GLU A 768 -22.07 -11.08 -23.23
CA GLU A 768 -21.78 -11.83 -24.46
C GLU A 768 -20.90 -13.06 -24.13
N GLN A 769 -19.88 -12.92 -23.28
CA GLN A 769 -19.03 -14.03 -22.84
C GLN A 769 -19.80 -15.04 -21.98
N MET A 770 -20.72 -14.59 -21.11
CA MET A 770 -21.60 -15.46 -20.32
C MET A 770 -22.45 -16.35 -21.22
N VAL A 771 -23.08 -15.75 -22.22
CA VAL A 771 -23.88 -16.50 -23.23
C VAL A 771 -23.03 -17.54 -23.94
N ARG A 772 -21.83 -17.15 -24.36
CA ARG A 772 -20.88 -18.03 -25.01
C ARG A 772 -20.43 -19.18 -24.12
N ASN A 773 -20.09 -18.90 -22.86
CA ASN A 773 -19.70 -19.92 -21.88
C ASN A 773 -20.82 -20.92 -21.63
N LEU A 774 -22.08 -20.48 -21.53
CA LEU A 774 -23.22 -21.32 -21.31
C LEU A 774 -23.52 -22.21 -22.53
N LEU A 775 -23.47 -21.64 -23.75
CA LEU A 775 -23.91 -22.32 -24.95
C LEU A 775 -22.83 -23.15 -25.65
N LEU A 776 -21.59 -22.67 -25.70
CA LEU A 776 -20.48 -23.33 -26.41
C LEU A 776 -19.58 -24.20 -25.54
N SER A 777 -19.76 -24.24 -24.21
CA SER A 777 -19.00 -25.12 -23.34
C SER A 777 -19.17 -26.59 -23.72
N ARG A 778 -18.10 -27.36 -23.55
CA ARG A 778 -18.12 -28.82 -23.70
C ARG A 778 -18.13 -29.48 -22.32
N ILE A 779 -18.99 -30.47 -22.15
CA ILE A 779 -19.13 -31.24 -20.93
C ILE A 779 -18.58 -32.63 -21.23
N GLU A 780 -17.53 -33.04 -20.53
CA GLU A 780 -16.93 -34.35 -20.67
C GLU A 780 -17.01 -35.08 -19.32
N ILE A 781 -17.31 -36.35 -19.35
CA ILE A 781 -17.26 -37.21 -18.17
C ILE A 781 -15.95 -37.99 -18.25
N ASN A 782 -15.03 -37.75 -17.29
CA ASN A 782 -13.75 -38.43 -17.27
C ASN A 782 -13.91 -39.93 -16.89
N LYS A 783 -12.81 -40.69 -17.00
CA LYS A 783 -12.80 -42.12 -16.69
C LYS A 783 -13.16 -42.47 -15.22
N LYS A 784 -13.16 -41.46 -14.33
CA LYS A 784 -13.55 -41.62 -12.92
C LYS A 784 -15.01 -41.28 -12.66
N GLY A 785 -15.75 -40.86 -13.68
CA GLY A 785 -17.15 -40.40 -13.57
C GLY A 785 -17.28 -38.91 -13.14
N GLU A 786 -16.19 -38.16 -13.12
CA GLU A 786 -16.21 -36.74 -12.75
C GLU A 786 -16.52 -35.87 -13.99
N ILE A 787 -17.32 -34.83 -13.80
CA ILE A 787 -17.69 -33.88 -14.87
C ILE A 787 -16.57 -32.87 -15.02
N VAL A 788 -16.03 -32.78 -16.23
CA VAL A 788 -15.04 -31.78 -16.62
C VAL A 788 -15.66 -30.78 -17.58
N LEU A 789 -15.57 -29.51 -17.25
CA LEU A 789 -16.14 -28.40 -18.02
C LEU A 789 -15.05 -27.68 -18.80
N HIS A 790 -15.20 -27.61 -20.13
CA HIS A 790 -14.31 -26.85 -20.99
C HIS A 790 -15.08 -25.65 -21.54
N PHE A 791 -14.68 -24.45 -21.10
CA PHE A 791 -15.26 -23.20 -21.61
C PHE A 791 -14.53 -22.74 -22.87
N PRO A 792 -15.23 -22.09 -23.82
CA PRO A 792 -14.68 -21.61 -25.10
C PRO A 792 -13.66 -20.50 -24.95
#